data_3f81b839e1581eea5878490df93d2db2
#
_entry.id   3f81b839e1581eea5878490df93d2db2
#
_cell.length_a   1.000
_cell.length_b   1.000
_cell.length_c   1.000
_cell.angle_alpha   90.00
_cell.angle_beta   90.00
_cell.angle_gamma   90.00
#
_symmetry.space_group_name_H-M   'P 1'
#
loop_
_entity.id
_entity.type
_entity.pdbx_description
1 polymer ?
#
loop_
_entity_poly.entity_id
_entity_poly.type
_entity_poly.pdbx_seq_one_letter_code
_entity_poly.pdbx_strand_id
1 'polypeptide(L)'
;MSENIHFPSGADGLLLNLNEEQRHAVTSKQVPLAIHAGAGSGKTRVLTHRIAWRIAMDIDDARKVLALTFTRKAAAELNHRLRGLGIRDQVAAGTFHAVAYAQLKNFWREKSLPEPELLTNKSVFVTKLLPRDYRSIKVLDVVGEIEWAKARRIGPQAYAGMAEENGRNIGIPSSLIGQIYQNYEDLKREQNKVDFDDLLVFCAKAIRSDRSFAAAQQWRFQHLYVDEFQDVNSVQVELLNAWLNGNENLCVVGDPNQAIYGWNGADADHLVRFDTYFPGGEIVDLKQNYRNTPQILRTATSILEDTTFKANRSSGSNPTITHFSSDKDELTSVAQRVRENRGPNGRWSDQAVLTRTNTQVEALSRAFRDVEIPVRTLAGSSLFDRGDVKKVLSSFENNNQPLTELLGDLHAGFDEDEEYEIPARQQERFNAFSEIRLLAKEHLALDPTATADGFLSWIKSHIRTVTDISIDAVEIATFHSAKGLEWPTVHLVGLEEGFVPISYARDADSLTEEKRLLYVALSRAKENLFISWAGERSFGDKEPIGRDPSRWLEQIQEAINSLDKPLNKEGQIDQIRKARSGKTSNSASEHPVKTALLSWRSEHAQYAGLQPYEVLSDTALENLLESWPITIEGMENIHGVSSHNIQRYGEELLSIFRKFDPPNIDSQIQKATEGAEDQIFSDLKAWRIEKAAGKPAFTIFNDETLRDLAKKRPENLDELLSVYGIGPAKAKDFGQDLLKFFNK
;
A
#
# COMPACT_ATOMS: atom_id res chain seq x y z
N MET A 1 -33.09 8.85 4.33
CA MET A 1 -33.04 8.81 2.87
C MET A 1 -31.62 8.36 2.53
N SER A 2 -31.46 7.22 1.91
CA SER A 2 -30.14 6.74 1.45
C SER A 2 -29.70 7.65 0.32
N GLU A 3 -28.61 8.41 0.52
CA GLU A 3 -27.91 9.03 -0.61
C GLU A 3 -27.48 7.91 -1.56
N ASN A 4 -28.04 7.89 -2.76
CA ASN A 4 -27.67 6.92 -3.78
C ASN A 4 -26.21 7.12 -4.16
N ILE A 5 -25.36 6.14 -3.87
CA ILE A 5 -23.99 6.10 -4.36
C ILE A 5 -24.07 6.02 -5.88
N HIS A 6 -23.58 7.05 -6.57
CA HIS A 6 -23.57 7.09 -8.03
C HIS A 6 -22.29 6.45 -8.55
N PHE A 7 -22.41 5.32 -9.25
CA PHE A 7 -21.31 4.71 -10.00
C PHE A 7 -21.38 5.17 -11.45
N PRO A 8 -20.44 5.97 -11.94
CA PRO A 8 -20.51 6.59 -13.28
C PRO A 8 -20.69 5.60 -14.44
N SER A 9 -20.19 4.36 -14.26
CA SER A 9 -20.27 3.27 -15.25
C SER A 9 -21.18 2.12 -14.82
N GLY A 10 -21.96 2.29 -13.74
CA GLY A 10 -22.76 1.21 -13.14
C GLY A 10 -21.93 0.06 -12.58
N ALA A 11 -22.59 -1.01 -12.14
CA ALA A 11 -21.91 -2.21 -11.60
C ALA A 11 -21.01 -2.90 -12.65
N ASP A 12 -21.40 -2.88 -13.92
CA ASP A 12 -20.63 -3.48 -15.02
C ASP A 12 -19.30 -2.73 -15.26
N GLY A 13 -19.28 -1.41 -15.08
CA GLY A 13 -18.07 -0.61 -15.17
C GLY A 13 -16.99 -1.03 -14.16
N LEU A 14 -17.38 -1.52 -12.99
CA LEU A 14 -16.46 -2.02 -11.97
C LEU A 14 -15.79 -3.35 -12.38
N LEU A 15 -16.32 -4.05 -13.38
CA LEU A 15 -15.76 -5.31 -13.88
C LEU A 15 -14.82 -5.12 -15.09
N LEU A 16 -14.75 -3.90 -15.64
CA LEU A 16 -13.83 -3.57 -16.72
C LEU A 16 -12.40 -3.76 -16.25
N ASN A 17 -11.54 -4.28 -17.15
CA ASN A 17 -10.13 -4.54 -16.89
C ASN A 17 -9.82 -5.57 -15.77
N LEU A 18 -10.80 -6.35 -15.34
CA LEU A 18 -10.57 -7.54 -14.53
C LEU A 18 -10.45 -8.76 -15.44
N ASN A 19 -9.48 -9.64 -15.16
CA ASN A 19 -9.41 -10.93 -15.82
C ASN A 19 -10.54 -11.87 -15.34
N GLU A 20 -10.65 -13.04 -15.93
CA GLU A 20 -11.71 -14.00 -15.61
C GLU A 20 -11.71 -14.43 -14.15
N GLU A 21 -10.53 -14.79 -13.59
CA GLU A 21 -10.37 -15.19 -12.19
C GLU A 21 -10.75 -14.04 -11.24
N GLN A 22 -10.27 -12.83 -11.51
CA GLN A 22 -10.58 -11.63 -10.74
C GLN A 22 -12.08 -11.28 -10.81
N ARG A 23 -12.67 -11.38 -12.01
CA ARG A 23 -14.10 -11.14 -12.22
C ARG A 23 -14.93 -12.15 -11.45
N HIS A 24 -14.56 -13.43 -11.50
CA HIS A 24 -15.21 -14.47 -10.73
C HIS A 24 -15.16 -14.17 -9.22
N ALA A 25 -13.97 -13.85 -8.69
CA ALA A 25 -13.81 -13.50 -7.29
C ALA A 25 -14.63 -12.25 -6.87
N VAL A 26 -14.74 -11.25 -7.75
CA VAL A 26 -15.52 -10.03 -7.49
C VAL A 26 -17.02 -10.32 -7.48
N THR A 27 -17.52 -11.15 -8.42
CA THR A 27 -18.96 -11.38 -8.63
C THR A 27 -19.52 -12.63 -7.93
N SER A 28 -18.66 -13.47 -7.31
CA SER A 28 -19.11 -14.63 -6.55
C SER A 28 -20.13 -14.21 -5.48
N LYS A 29 -21.27 -14.92 -5.44
CA LYS A 29 -22.30 -14.72 -4.42
C LYS A 29 -22.03 -15.50 -3.14
N GLN A 30 -21.07 -16.42 -3.19
CA GLN A 30 -20.73 -17.24 -2.04
C GLN A 30 -20.11 -16.42 -0.93
N VAL A 31 -20.50 -16.73 0.27
CA VAL A 31 -19.96 -16.26 1.54
C VAL A 31 -20.09 -17.41 2.56
N PRO A 32 -19.10 -17.67 3.36
CA PRO A 32 -17.76 -17.02 3.40
C PRO A 32 -16.93 -17.28 2.14
N LEU A 33 -16.06 -16.34 1.75
CA LEU A 33 -15.20 -16.45 0.58
C LEU A 33 -13.74 -16.16 0.95
N ALA A 34 -12.83 -17.07 0.57
CA ALA A 34 -11.39 -16.83 0.60
C ALA A 34 -10.85 -16.63 -0.82
N ILE A 35 -10.02 -15.63 -1.01
CA ILE A 35 -9.33 -15.37 -2.27
C ILE A 35 -7.84 -15.58 -2.06
N HIS A 36 -7.31 -16.69 -2.55
CA HIS A 36 -5.88 -16.95 -2.57
C HIS A 36 -5.25 -16.21 -3.74
N ALA A 37 -4.39 -15.27 -3.44
CA ALA A 37 -3.91 -14.31 -4.41
C ALA A 37 -2.40 -14.12 -4.28
N GLY A 38 -1.61 -14.71 -5.15
CA GLY A 38 -0.16 -14.62 -5.14
C GLY A 38 0.38 -13.19 -5.24
N ALA A 39 1.69 -13.02 -5.08
CA ALA A 39 2.33 -11.72 -5.26
C ALA A 39 1.97 -11.14 -6.65
N GLY A 40 1.58 -9.86 -6.68
CA GLY A 40 1.28 -9.17 -7.93
C GLY A 40 0.00 -9.62 -8.67
N SER A 41 -0.88 -10.44 -8.06
CA SER A 41 -2.17 -10.86 -8.66
C SER A 41 -3.28 -9.82 -8.54
N GLY A 42 -3.05 -8.73 -7.79
CA GLY A 42 -4.03 -7.68 -7.58
C GLY A 42 -4.97 -7.90 -6.39
N LYS A 43 -4.48 -8.53 -5.30
CA LYS A 43 -5.21 -8.75 -4.04
C LYS A 43 -6.14 -7.60 -3.64
N THR A 44 -5.55 -6.47 -3.30
CA THR A 44 -6.28 -5.28 -2.83
C THR A 44 -7.22 -4.72 -3.90
N ARG A 45 -6.86 -4.84 -5.18
CA ARG A 45 -7.73 -4.45 -6.30
C ARG A 45 -8.99 -5.30 -6.32
N VAL A 46 -8.86 -6.63 -6.26
CA VAL A 46 -10.01 -7.54 -6.26
C VAL A 46 -10.89 -7.31 -5.04
N LEU A 47 -10.30 -7.12 -3.85
CA LEU A 47 -11.03 -6.82 -2.63
C LEU A 47 -11.85 -5.52 -2.74
N THR A 48 -11.22 -4.43 -3.19
CA THR A 48 -11.91 -3.14 -3.35
C THR A 48 -13.01 -3.17 -4.42
N HIS A 49 -12.76 -3.86 -5.56
CA HIS A 49 -13.77 -4.03 -6.60
C HIS A 49 -14.93 -4.90 -6.13
N ARG A 50 -14.68 -5.96 -5.34
CA ARG A 50 -15.73 -6.78 -4.74
C ARG A 50 -16.62 -5.96 -3.80
N ILE A 51 -16.01 -5.19 -2.88
CA ILE A 51 -16.76 -4.29 -2.00
C ILE A 51 -17.62 -3.33 -2.83
N ALA A 52 -17.02 -2.65 -3.81
CA ALA A 52 -17.72 -1.68 -4.65
C ALA A 52 -18.84 -2.32 -5.47
N TRP A 53 -18.57 -3.49 -6.07
CA TRP A 53 -19.54 -4.20 -6.89
C TRP A 53 -20.74 -4.70 -6.06
N ARG A 54 -20.51 -5.27 -4.88
CA ARG A 54 -21.58 -5.74 -4.00
C ARG A 54 -22.45 -4.58 -3.49
N ILE A 55 -21.85 -3.42 -3.23
CA ILE A 55 -22.59 -2.19 -2.88
C ILE A 55 -23.39 -1.70 -4.10
N ALA A 56 -22.80 -1.68 -5.29
CA ALA A 56 -23.48 -1.26 -6.52
C ALA A 56 -24.66 -2.15 -6.91
N MET A 57 -24.60 -3.42 -6.50
CA MET A 57 -25.67 -4.42 -6.71
C MET A 57 -26.68 -4.46 -5.56
N ASP A 58 -26.64 -3.53 -4.61
CA ASP A 58 -27.48 -3.50 -3.40
C ASP A 58 -27.42 -4.79 -2.55
N ILE A 59 -26.32 -5.54 -2.63
CA ILE A 59 -26.07 -6.74 -1.82
C ILE A 59 -25.56 -6.34 -0.44
N ASP A 60 -24.63 -5.37 -0.39
CA ASP A 60 -24.03 -4.84 0.83
C ASP A 60 -24.44 -3.37 1.05
N ASP A 61 -24.80 -3.01 2.29
CA ASP A 61 -24.93 -1.60 2.69
C ASP A 61 -23.53 -1.05 3.05
N ALA A 62 -23.04 -0.05 2.31
CA ALA A 62 -21.71 0.53 2.52
C ALA A 62 -21.43 0.93 3.98
N ARG A 63 -22.44 1.42 4.70
CA ARG A 63 -22.33 1.85 6.11
C ARG A 63 -22.20 0.68 7.08
N LYS A 64 -22.46 -0.54 6.62
CA LYS A 64 -22.37 -1.79 7.39
C LYS A 64 -21.20 -2.65 6.99
N VAL A 65 -20.33 -2.14 6.10
CA VAL A 65 -19.09 -2.79 5.70
C VAL A 65 -17.99 -2.43 6.66
N LEU A 66 -17.25 -3.44 7.12
CA LEU A 66 -15.98 -3.29 7.83
C LEU A 66 -14.88 -3.96 7.01
N ALA A 67 -13.89 -3.17 6.57
CA ALA A 67 -12.72 -3.63 5.87
C ALA A 67 -11.49 -3.59 6.78
N LEU A 68 -10.90 -4.74 7.05
CA LEU A 68 -9.79 -4.92 7.97
C LEU A 68 -8.49 -5.15 7.19
N THR A 69 -7.42 -4.50 7.63
CA THR A 69 -6.08 -4.68 7.09
C THR A 69 -5.06 -4.83 8.21
N PHE A 70 -3.81 -5.15 7.85
CA PHE A 70 -2.76 -5.35 8.84
C PHE A 70 -2.07 -4.04 9.26
N THR A 71 -2.02 -3.06 8.36
CA THR A 71 -1.35 -1.78 8.60
C THR A 71 -2.26 -0.60 8.28
N ARG A 72 -2.02 0.54 8.91
CA ARG A 72 -2.74 1.78 8.62
C ARG A 72 -2.53 2.25 7.18
N LYS A 73 -1.31 2.13 6.67
CA LYS A 73 -1.00 2.47 5.29
C LYS A 73 -1.88 1.68 4.32
N ALA A 74 -2.06 0.37 4.59
CA ALA A 74 -2.97 -0.45 3.81
C ALA A 74 -4.44 -0.02 3.98
N ALA A 75 -4.88 0.38 5.18
CA ALA A 75 -6.22 0.91 5.40
C ALA A 75 -6.45 2.24 4.66
N ALA A 76 -5.49 3.15 4.69
CA ALA A 76 -5.55 4.42 3.96
C ALA A 76 -5.57 4.20 2.44
N GLU A 77 -4.74 3.30 1.93
CA GLU A 77 -4.72 2.90 0.51
C GLU A 77 -6.04 2.26 0.09
N LEU A 78 -6.61 1.39 0.91
CA LEU A 78 -7.91 0.77 0.67
C LEU A 78 -9.01 1.83 0.59
N ASN A 79 -9.05 2.77 1.54
CA ASN A 79 -9.99 3.90 1.52
C ASN A 79 -9.79 4.79 0.28
N HIS A 80 -8.55 5.09 -0.09
CA HIS A 80 -8.25 5.87 -1.29
C HIS A 80 -8.79 5.18 -2.55
N ARG A 81 -8.59 3.87 -2.70
CA ARG A 81 -9.09 3.09 -3.83
C ARG A 81 -10.61 3.01 -3.86
N LEU A 82 -11.26 2.83 -2.70
CA LEU A 82 -12.72 2.83 -2.60
C LEU A 82 -13.34 4.16 -3.01
N ARG A 83 -12.71 5.29 -2.62
CA ARG A 83 -13.12 6.63 -3.10
C ARG A 83 -12.99 6.75 -4.62
N GLY A 84 -11.88 6.26 -5.20
CA GLY A 84 -11.67 6.21 -6.64
C GLY A 84 -12.72 5.37 -7.39
N LEU A 85 -13.33 4.40 -6.72
CA LEU A 85 -14.43 3.58 -7.24
C LEU A 85 -15.83 4.18 -6.96
N GLY A 86 -15.91 5.41 -6.42
CA GLY A 86 -17.18 6.12 -6.18
C GLY A 86 -17.78 5.92 -4.79
N ILE A 87 -17.14 5.14 -3.91
CA ILE A 87 -17.59 4.95 -2.52
C ILE A 87 -16.99 6.07 -1.65
N ARG A 88 -17.81 7.06 -1.31
CA ARG A 88 -17.39 8.22 -0.50
C ARG A 88 -17.58 7.93 0.99
N ASP A 89 -16.46 7.66 1.71
CA ASP A 89 -16.33 7.65 3.18
C ASP A 89 -17.43 6.91 3.99
N GLN A 90 -18.11 5.94 3.38
CA GLN A 90 -19.18 5.18 4.02
C GLN A 90 -18.71 3.82 4.56
N VAL A 91 -17.62 3.28 3.99
CA VAL A 91 -17.03 2.02 4.43
C VAL A 91 -16.07 2.28 5.58
N ALA A 92 -16.27 1.58 6.70
CA ALA A 92 -15.31 1.59 7.79
C ALA A 92 -14.09 0.74 7.43
N ALA A 93 -12.90 1.34 7.40
CA ALA A 93 -11.65 0.61 7.15
C ALA A 93 -10.63 0.92 8.23
N GLY A 94 -9.94 -0.13 8.71
CA GLY A 94 -8.95 0.02 9.78
C GLY A 94 -8.19 -1.27 10.08
N THR A 95 -7.32 -1.22 11.11
CA THR A 95 -6.68 -2.42 11.64
C THR A 95 -7.55 -3.05 12.73
N PHE A 96 -7.37 -4.36 12.98
CA PHE A 96 -8.06 -5.06 14.08
C PHE A 96 -7.95 -4.31 15.40
N HIS A 97 -6.75 -3.87 15.77
CA HIS A 97 -6.50 -3.16 17.02
C HIS A 97 -7.21 -1.79 17.08
N ALA A 98 -7.18 -1.02 15.99
CA ALA A 98 -7.82 0.29 15.96
C ALA A 98 -9.34 0.18 16.13
N VAL A 99 -9.96 -0.80 15.45
CA VAL A 99 -11.40 -1.05 15.55
C VAL A 99 -11.77 -1.55 16.93
N ALA A 100 -11.02 -2.53 17.48
CA ALA A 100 -11.25 -3.06 18.81
C ALA A 100 -11.12 -1.98 19.89
N TYR A 101 -10.11 -1.13 19.80
CA TYR A 101 -9.90 -0.06 20.77
C TYR A 101 -11.02 0.98 20.74
N ALA A 102 -11.43 1.41 19.53
CA ALA A 102 -12.56 2.34 19.38
C ALA A 102 -13.85 1.77 19.98
N GLN A 103 -14.13 0.47 19.75
CA GLN A 103 -15.28 -0.22 20.31
C GLN A 103 -15.20 -0.32 21.85
N LEU A 104 -14.04 -0.66 22.41
CA LEU A 104 -13.83 -0.75 23.84
C LEU A 104 -13.99 0.60 24.54
N LYS A 105 -13.47 1.70 23.95
CA LYS A 105 -13.68 3.05 24.52
C LYS A 105 -15.17 3.37 24.65
N ASN A 106 -15.96 3.07 23.64
CA ASN A 106 -17.41 3.23 23.68
C ASN A 106 -18.04 2.34 24.75
N PHE A 107 -17.62 1.07 24.85
CA PHE A 107 -18.10 0.13 25.85
C PHE A 107 -17.81 0.61 27.28
N TRP A 108 -16.57 1.02 27.58
CA TRP A 108 -16.21 1.53 28.91
C TRP A 108 -17.01 2.77 29.28
N ARG A 109 -17.18 3.70 28.35
CA ARG A 109 -17.97 4.92 28.55
C ARG A 109 -19.45 4.62 28.79
N GLU A 110 -20.08 3.76 28.00
CA GLU A 110 -21.48 3.37 28.15
C GLU A 110 -21.74 2.65 29.48
N LYS A 111 -20.78 1.85 29.94
CA LYS A 111 -20.87 1.12 31.19
C LYS A 111 -20.34 1.92 32.40
N SER A 112 -19.89 3.16 32.20
CA SER A 112 -19.27 3.97 33.25
C SER A 112 -18.09 3.27 33.93
N LEU A 113 -17.34 2.45 33.19
CA LEU A 113 -16.12 1.78 33.64
C LEU A 113 -14.92 2.70 33.48
N PRO A 114 -13.91 2.65 34.36
CA PRO A 114 -12.68 3.39 34.18
C PRO A 114 -11.94 2.88 32.92
N GLU A 115 -11.58 3.80 32.03
CA GLU A 115 -10.77 3.48 30.88
C GLU A 115 -9.35 3.10 31.35
N PRO A 116 -8.83 1.91 30.99
CA PRO A 116 -7.48 1.52 31.39
C PRO A 116 -6.45 2.28 30.51
N GLU A 117 -5.31 2.59 31.10
CA GLU A 117 -4.19 3.20 30.38
C GLU A 117 -3.54 2.21 29.44
N LEU A 118 -3.26 2.64 28.20
CA LEU A 118 -2.61 1.80 27.22
C LEU A 118 -1.09 1.71 27.47
N LEU A 119 -0.60 0.50 27.71
CA LEU A 119 0.82 0.21 27.89
C LEU A 119 1.52 0.17 26.52
N THR A 120 2.20 1.24 26.16
CA THR A 120 2.91 1.37 24.88
C THR A 120 4.32 0.78 24.89
N ASN A 121 4.92 0.63 26.07
CA ASN A 121 6.27 0.10 26.24
C ASN A 121 6.31 -1.08 27.22
N LYS A 122 6.10 -2.29 26.71
CA LYS A 122 6.15 -3.55 27.46
C LYS A 122 7.53 -3.80 28.10
N SER A 123 8.61 -3.35 27.45
CA SER A 123 9.98 -3.60 27.91
C SER A 123 10.25 -3.00 29.29
N VAL A 124 9.65 -1.86 29.62
CA VAL A 124 9.78 -1.24 30.95
C VAL A 124 9.22 -2.14 32.05
N PHE A 125 8.11 -2.81 31.80
CA PHE A 125 7.48 -3.74 32.76
C PHE A 125 8.31 -5.01 32.87
N VAL A 126 8.68 -5.62 31.74
CA VAL A 126 9.48 -6.85 31.70
C VAL A 126 10.86 -6.65 32.33
N THR A 127 11.50 -5.50 32.13
CA THR A 127 12.80 -5.18 32.78
C THR A 127 12.72 -5.23 34.30
N LYS A 128 11.61 -4.74 34.90
CA LYS A 128 11.40 -4.78 36.36
C LYS A 128 11.21 -6.19 36.87
N LEU A 129 10.70 -7.10 36.08
CA LEU A 129 10.35 -8.47 36.44
C LEU A 129 11.49 -9.46 36.16
N LEU A 130 12.53 -9.08 35.41
CA LEU A 130 13.67 -9.93 35.12
C LEU A 130 14.55 -10.13 36.35
N PRO A 131 14.82 -11.41 36.77
CA PRO A 131 15.77 -11.71 37.83
C PRO A 131 17.18 -11.19 37.49
N ARG A 132 17.95 -10.90 38.54
CA ARG A 132 19.31 -10.33 38.41
C ARG A 132 20.25 -11.18 37.55
N ASP A 133 20.13 -12.50 37.63
CA ASP A 133 20.95 -13.48 36.94
C ASP A 133 20.70 -13.51 35.46
N TYR A 134 19.57 -12.98 34.96
CA TYR A 134 19.18 -12.95 33.55
C TYR A 134 19.19 -11.56 32.92
N ARG A 135 19.81 -10.55 33.57
CA ARG A 135 19.88 -9.17 33.06
C ARG A 135 20.72 -9.00 31.81
N SER A 136 21.57 -9.98 31.48
CA SER A 136 22.36 -10.00 30.23
C SER A 136 21.52 -10.37 29.00
N ILE A 137 20.33 -10.91 29.18
CA ILE A 137 19.43 -11.28 28.10
C ILE A 137 18.71 -10.03 27.59
N LYS A 138 18.51 -9.98 26.30
CA LYS A 138 17.75 -8.88 25.69
C LYS A 138 16.29 -8.93 26.13
N VAL A 139 15.85 -7.89 26.82
CA VAL A 139 14.46 -7.74 27.29
C VAL A 139 13.44 -7.95 26.18
N LEU A 140 13.81 -7.53 24.95
CA LEU A 140 12.94 -7.68 23.76
C LEU A 140 12.68 -9.16 23.40
N ASP A 141 13.61 -10.06 23.71
CA ASP A 141 13.40 -11.49 23.44
C ASP A 141 12.31 -12.04 24.37
N VAL A 142 12.32 -11.63 25.65
CA VAL A 142 11.28 -12.02 26.62
C VAL A 142 9.92 -11.38 26.26
N VAL A 143 9.91 -10.11 25.82
CA VAL A 143 8.70 -9.46 25.31
C VAL A 143 8.14 -10.23 24.12
N GLY A 144 9.00 -10.64 23.18
CA GLY A 144 8.61 -11.44 22.02
C GLY A 144 7.97 -12.77 22.39
N GLU A 145 8.49 -13.45 23.46
CA GLU A 145 7.89 -14.70 23.96
C GLU A 145 6.48 -14.48 24.55
N ILE A 146 6.30 -13.39 25.29
CA ILE A 146 4.98 -13.03 25.83
C ILE A 146 4.01 -12.68 24.68
N GLU A 147 4.44 -11.91 23.70
CA GLU A 147 3.63 -11.55 22.52
C GLU A 147 3.24 -12.78 21.71
N TRP A 148 4.18 -13.69 21.47
CA TRP A 148 3.94 -14.97 20.80
C TRP A 148 2.88 -15.81 21.53
N ALA A 149 3.00 -15.91 22.86
CA ALA A 149 2.05 -16.65 23.69
C ALA A 149 0.65 -16.02 23.64
N LYS A 150 0.56 -14.69 23.80
CA LYS A 150 -0.72 -13.95 23.77
C LYS A 150 -1.40 -14.10 22.41
N ALA A 151 -0.66 -13.95 21.31
CA ALA A 151 -1.19 -14.08 19.96
C ALA A 151 -1.79 -15.46 19.66
N ARG A 152 -1.28 -16.51 20.33
CA ARG A 152 -1.78 -17.90 20.25
C ARG A 152 -2.74 -18.28 21.38
N ARG A 153 -3.14 -17.34 22.23
CA ARG A 153 -4.01 -17.58 23.38
C ARG A 153 -3.43 -18.56 24.41
N ILE A 154 -2.12 -18.62 24.49
CA ILE A 154 -1.40 -19.42 25.47
C ILE A 154 -1.31 -18.62 26.77
N GLY A 155 -1.96 -19.07 27.83
CA GLY A 155 -1.85 -18.43 29.14
C GLY A 155 -0.51 -18.70 29.83
N PRO A 156 -0.14 -17.90 30.87
CA PRO A 156 1.15 -18.03 31.54
C PRO A 156 1.44 -19.45 32.07
N GLN A 157 0.42 -20.16 32.55
CA GLN A 157 0.57 -21.52 33.13
C GLN A 157 0.87 -22.56 32.02
N ALA A 158 0.33 -22.38 30.83
CA ALA A 158 0.53 -23.30 29.68
C ALA A 158 1.79 -22.97 28.90
N TYR A 159 2.39 -21.80 29.13
CA TYR A 159 3.50 -21.29 28.29
C TYR A 159 4.68 -22.28 28.23
N ALA A 160 5.12 -22.82 29.38
CA ALA A 160 6.31 -23.65 29.40
C ALA A 160 6.19 -24.91 28.52
N GLY A 161 5.07 -25.64 28.64
CA GLY A 161 4.84 -26.82 27.78
C GLY A 161 4.73 -26.47 26.30
N MET A 162 3.98 -25.43 25.97
CA MET A 162 3.81 -24.98 24.57
C MET A 162 5.11 -24.45 23.96
N ALA A 163 5.95 -23.77 24.75
CA ALA A 163 7.25 -23.29 24.30
C ALA A 163 8.20 -24.46 23.99
N GLU A 164 8.22 -25.50 24.82
CA GLU A 164 9.01 -26.72 24.61
C GLU A 164 8.54 -27.49 23.36
N GLU A 165 7.23 -27.68 23.19
CA GLU A 165 6.64 -28.32 22.01
C GLU A 165 6.98 -27.59 20.70
N ASN A 166 7.09 -26.24 20.75
CA ASN A 166 7.42 -25.42 19.59
C ASN A 166 8.93 -25.09 19.49
N GLY A 167 9.78 -25.76 20.26
CA GLY A 167 11.25 -25.60 20.18
C GLY A 167 11.77 -24.20 20.56
N ARG A 168 10.99 -23.42 21.31
CA ARG A 168 11.34 -22.05 21.68
C ARG A 168 12.33 -22.00 22.82
N ASN A 169 13.46 -21.35 22.61
CA ASN A 169 14.51 -21.20 23.62
C ASN A 169 15.30 -19.90 23.40
N ILE A 170 15.19 -18.99 24.37
CA ILE A 170 15.91 -17.71 24.38
C ILE A 170 17.01 -17.67 25.45
N GLY A 171 17.43 -18.82 25.96
CA GLY A 171 18.45 -18.91 27.02
C GLY A 171 17.91 -18.64 28.43
N ILE A 172 16.60 -18.62 28.63
CA ILE A 172 15.89 -18.61 29.91
C ILE A 172 15.04 -19.87 29.99
N PRO A 173 14.95 -20.54 31.16
CA PRO A 173 14.02 -21.64 31.35
C PRO A 173 12.58 -21.25 31.03
N SER A 174 11.87 -22.04 30.20
CA SER A 174 10.49 -21.77 29.80
C SER A 174 9.54 -21.54 30.97
N SER A 175 9.75 -22.29 32.07
CA SER A 175 9.00 -22.11 33.30
C SER A 175 9.18 -20.73 33.97
N LEU A 176 10.40 -20.17 33.89
CA LEU A 176 10.68 -18.82 34.42
C LEU A 176 10.06 -17.75 33.52
N ILE A 177 10.05 -17.93 32.18
CA ILE A 177 9.35 -17.02 31.27
C ILE A 177 7.85 -17.06 31.57
N GLY A 178 7.25 -18.24 31.81
CA GLY A 178 5.84 -18.37 32.23
C GLY A 178 5.55 -17.59 33.50
N GLN A 179 6.46 -17.63 34.47
CA GLN A 179 6.34 -16.86 35.71
C GLN A 179 6.47 -15.35 35.52
N ILE A 180 7.43 -14.91 34.67
CA ILE A 180 7.56 -13.49 34.27
C ILE A 180 6.30 -13.03 33.56
N TYR A 181 5.74 -13.83 32.68
CA TYR A 181 4.49 -13.55 31.97
C TYR A 181 3.33 -13.40 32.96
N GLN A 182 3.18 -14.30 33.93
CA GLN A 182 2.15 -14.18 34.97
C GLN A 182 2.30 -12.87 35.76
N ASN A 183 3.51 -12.57 36.24
CA ASN A 183 3.79 -11.34 36.94
C ASN A 183 3.54 -10.08 36.11
N TYR A 184 3.80 -10.15 34.80
CA TYR A 184 3.50 -9.08 33.83
C TYR A 184 2.00 -8.81 33.76
N GLU A 185 1.17 -9.86 33.65
CA GLU A 185 -0.29 -9.73 33.63
C GLU A 185 -0.84 -9.18 34.94
N ASP A 186 -0.29 -9.62 36.07
CA ASP A 186 -0.70 -9.16 37.40
C ASP A 186 -0.33 -7.68 37.58
N LEU A 187 0.87 -7.26 37.22
CA LEU A 187 1.31 -5.87 37.33
C LEU A 187 0.48 -4.93 36.44
N LYS A 188 0.11 -5.35 35.22
CA LYS A 188 -0.82 -4.58 34.38
C LYS A 188 -2.16 -4.38 35.07
N ARG A 189 -2.71 -5.45 35.65
CA ARG A 189 -4.01 -5.41 36.34
C ARG A 189 -3.97 -4.50 37.57
N GLU A 190 -2.92 -4.58 38.39
CA GLU A 190 -2.72 -3.71 39.54
C GLU A 190 -2.65 -2.22 39.18
N GLN A 191 -2.05 -1.90 38.02
CA GLN A 191 -1.90 -0.52 37.56
C GLN A 191 -3.02 -0.05 36.62
N ASN A 192 -4.09 -0.83 36.44
CA ASN A 192 -5.16 -0.56 35.47
C ASN A 192 -4.64 -0.27 34.07
N LYS A 193 -3.71 -1.10 33.58
CA LYS A 193 -3.11 -0.96 32.25
C LYS A 193 -3.49 -2.13 31.34
N VAL A 194 -3.57 -1.85 30.05
CA VAL A 194 -3.79 -2.84 28.99
C VAL A 194 -2.72 -2.69 27.91
N ASP A 195 -2.27 -3.80 27.36
CA ASP A 195 -1.44 -3.78 26.16
C ASP A 195 -2.30 -4.00 24.89
N PHE A 196 -1.63 -3.95 23.72
CA PHE A 196 -2.35 -4.09 22.45
C PHE A 196 -3.08 -5.42 22.30
N ASP A 197 -2.45 -6.53 22.74
CA ASP A 197 -3.06 -7.85 22.63
C ASP A 197 -4.31 -7.95 23.48
N ASP A 198 -4.31 -7.29 24.65
CA ASP A 198 -5.48 -7.25 25.54
C ASP A 198 -6.68 -6.57 24.88
N LEU A 199 -6.47 -5.57 24.02
CA LEU A 199 -7.56 -4.88 23.34
C LEU A 199 -8.40 -5.84 22.50
N LEU A 200 -7.76 -6.77 21.79
CA LEU A 200 -8.47 -7.76 20.98
C LEU A 200 -9.25 -8.74 21.85
N VAL A 201 -8.58 -9.26 22.88
CA VAL A 201 -9.18 -10.21 23.85
C VAL A 201 -10.37 -9.58 24.58
N PHE A 202 -10.21 -8.36 25.08
CA PHE A 202 -11.27 -7.67 25.82
C PHE A 202 -12.44 -7.28 24.94
N CYS A 203 -12.19 -6.87 23.70
CA CYS A 203 -13.24 -6.59 22.74
C CYS A 203 -14.06 -7.85 22.42
N ALA A 204 -13.40 -8.96 22.10
CA ALA A 204 -14.08 -10.25 21.87
C ALA A 204 -14.88 -10.70 23.11
N LYS A 205 -14.32 -10.53 24.31
CA LYS A 205 -14.99 -10.84 25.57
C LYS A 205 -16.20 -9.93 25.81
N ALA A 206 -16.07 -8.61 25.60
CA ALA A 206 -17.17 -7.66 25.76
C ALA A 206 -18.34 -7.99 24.83
N ILE A 207 -18.06 -8.30 23.56
CA ILE A 207 -19.07 -8.72 22.59
C ILE A 207 -19.79 -10.01 23.05
N ARG A 208 -19.06 -11.00 23.56
CA ARG A 208 -19.67 -12.26 24.01
C ARG A 208 -20.45 -12.13 25.31
N SER A 209 -20.04 -11.24 26.22
CA SER A 209 -20.64 -11.12 27.55
C SER A 209 -21.77 -10.11 27.64
N ASP A 210 -21.83 -9.12 26.77
CA ASP A 210 -22.84 -8.05 26.79
C ASP A 210 -23.69 -8.07 25.51
N ARG A 211 -24.95 -8.50 25.65
CA ARG A 211 -25.89 -8.65 24.51
C ARG A 211 -26.18 -7.32 23.82
N SER A 212 -26.28 -6.21 24.55
CA SER A 212 -26.57 -4.90 23.96
C SER A 212 -25.40 -4.39 23.13
N PHE A 213 -24.19 -4.55 23.67
CA PHE A 213 -22.97 -4.20 22.95
C PHE A 213 -22.77 -5.08 21.70
N ALA A 214 -22.96 -6.40 21.83
CA ALA A 214 -22.91 -7.33 20.71
C ALA A 214 -23.90 -6.94 19.59
N ALA A 215 -25.17 -6.70 19.94
CA ALA A 215 -26.19 -6.32 18.99
C ALA A 215 -25.84 -5.02 18.23
N ALA A 216 -25.28 -4.03 18.93
CA ALA A 216 -24.85 -2.77 18.33
C ALA A 216 -23.69 -2.98 17.32
N GLN A 217 -22.68 -3.79 17.67
CA GLN A 217 -21.56 -4.07 16.78
C GLN A 217 -22.00 -4.90 15.56
N GLN A 218 -22.81 -5.94 15.76
CA GLN A 218 -23.32 -6.79 14.70
C GLN A 218 -24.30 -6.06 13.78
N TRP A 219 -25.07 -5.11 14.29
CA TRP A 219 -25.91 -4.24 13.45
C TRP A 219 -25.05 -3.30 12.62
N ARG A 220 -23.97 -2.78 13.18
CA ARG A 220 -23.05 -1.84 12.49
C ARG A 220 -22.19 -2.53 11.44
N PHE A 221 -21.71 -3.74 11.70
CA PHE A 221 -20.76 -4.46 10.85
C PHE A 221 -21.37 -5.80 10.41
N GLN A 222 -22.08 -5.77 9.28
CA GLN A 222 -22.75 -6.94 8.73
C GLN A 222 -21.95 -7.64 7.63
N HIS A 223 -21.02 -6.93 7.00
CA HIS A 223 -20.21 -7.40 5.89
C HIS A 223 -18.73 -7.17 6.22
N LEU A 224 -17.99 -8.24 6.44
CA LEU A 224 -16.60 -8.20 6.86
C LEU A 224 -15.67 -8.57 5.72
N TYR A 225 -14.67 -7.73 5.49
CA TYR A 225 -13.64 -7.92 4.48
C TYR A 225 -12.27 -7.84 5.14
N VAL A 226 -11.37 -8.81 4.88
CA VAL A 226 -10.05 -8.86 5.52
C VAL A 226 -8.98 -9.01 4.44
N ASP A 227 -8.06 -8.05 4.38
CA ASP A 227 -6.85 -8.13 3.53
C ASP A 227 -5.68 -8.73 4.31
N GLU A 228 -4.72 -9.33 3.60
CA GLU A 228 -3.53 -10.00 4.14
C GLU A 228 -3.86 -11.06 5.20
N PHE A 229 -4.90 -11.88 4.97
CA PHE A 229 -5.45 -12.81 5.95
C PHE A 229 -4.46 -13.88 6.42
N GLN A 230 -3.39 -14.17 5.66
CA GLN A 230 -2.31 -15.09 6.05
C GLN A 230 -1.50 -14.58 7.27
N ASP A 231 -1.62 -13.31 7.62
CA ASP A 231 -0.90 -12.72 8.76
C ASP A 231 -1.77 -12.62 10.03
N VAL A 232 -3.02 -13.09 9.96
CA VAL A 232 -3.96 -13.06 11.08
C VAL A 232 -3.58 -14.11 12.12
N ASN A 233 -3.61 -13.72 13.41
CA ASN A 233 -3.37 -14.62 14.51
C ASN A 233 -4.69 -15.14 15.15
N SER A 234 -4.58 -16.14 16.00
CA SER A 234 -5.74 -16.79 16.62
C SER A 234 -6.62 -15.82 17.45
N VAL A 235 -6.05 -14.78 18.06
CA VAL A 235 -6.83 -13.76 18.80
C VAL A 235 -7.64 -12.89 17.85
N GLN A 236 -7.07 -12.53 16.69
CA GLN A 236 -7.77 -11.77 15.65
C GLN A 236 -8.91 -12.58 15.04
N VAL A 237 -8.71 -13.88 14.81
CA VAL A 237 -9.77 -14.79 14.34
C VAL A 237 -10.87 -14.92 15.39
N GLU A 238 -10.52 -14.99 16.68
CA GLU A 238 -11.51 -14.99 17.76
C GLU A 238 -12.39 -13.73 17.77
N LEU A 239 -11.77 -12.56 17.59
CA LEU A 239 -12.49 -11.30 17.51
C LEU A 239 -13.35 -11.22 16.23
N LEU A 240 -12.81 -11.69 15.10
CA LEU A 240 -13.56 -11.79 13.85
C LEU A 240 -14.82 -12.65 14.01
N ASN A 241 -14.69 -13.81 14.65
CA ASN A 241 -15.81 -14.69 14.93
C ASN A 241 -16.83 -14.05 15.90
N ALA A 242 -16.37 -13.24 16.86
CA ALA A 242 -17.25 -12.51 17.76
C ALA A 242 -18.07 -11.43 17.00
N TRP A 243 -17.47 -10.73 16.04
CA TRP A 243 -18.18 -9.80 15.18
C TRP A 243 -19.18 -10.50 14.25
N LEU A 244 -18.76 -11.62 13.64
CA LEU A 244 -19.63 -12.42 12.75
C LEU A 244 -20.83 -13.01 13.50
N ASN A 245 -20.61 -13.58 14.68
CA ASN A 245 -21.66 -14.21 15.51
C ASN A 245 -22.61 -15.13 14.71
N GLY A 246 -22.04 -15.96 13.83
CA GLY A 246 -22.80 -16.87 12.97
C GLY A 246 -23.28 -16.25 11.63
N ASN A 247 -22.97 -14.97 11.36
CA ASN A 247 -23.16 -14.37 10.05
C ASN A 247 -22.06 -14.88 9.09
N GLU A 248 -22.43 -15.27 7.90
CA GLU A 248 -21.53 -15.82 6.88
C GLU A 248 -20.92 -14.77 5.95
N ASN A 249 -21.30 -13.49 6.10
CA ASN A 249 -20.82 -12.40 5.22
C ASN A 249 -19.38 -12.01 5.49
N LEU A 250 -18.48 -12.92 5.19
CA LEU A 250 -17.03 -12.77 5.30
C LEU A 250 -16.38 -12.95 3.92
N CYS A 251 -15.48 -12.03 3.56
CA CYS A 251 -14.56 -12.22 2.45
C CYS A 251 -13.13 -11.94 2.91
N VAL A 252 -12.23 -12.88 2.73
CA VAL A 252 -10.82 -12.73 3.06
C VAL A 252 -9.95 -12.82 1.83
N VAL A 253 -8.84 -12.08 1.80
CA VAL A 253 -7.85 -12.13 0.73
C VAL A 253 -6.48 -12.31 1.35
N GLY A 254 -5.67 -13.19 0.76
CA GLY A 254 -4.33 -13.43 1.26
C GLY A 254 -3.47 -14.25 0.30
N ASP A 255 -2.20 -14.38 0.66
CA ASP A 255 -1.22 -15.20 -0.03
C ASP A 255 -0.52 -16.12 0.98
N PRO A 256 -0.82 -17.42 0.99
CA PRO A 256 -0.15 -18.37 1.89
C PRO A 256 1.39 -18.34 1.77
N ASN A 257 1.89 -18.03 0.57
CA ASN A 257 3.33 -17.94 0.29
C ASN A 257 3.97 -16.63 0.79
N GLN A 258 3.18 -15.67 1.27
CA GLN A 258 3.66 -14.45 1.92
C GLN A 258 3.43 -14.43 3.44
N ALA A 259 3.13 -15.56 4.05
CA ALA A 259 3.03 -15.71 5.50
C ALA A 259 4.43 -15.72 6.13
N ILE A 260 4.87 -14.56 6.64
CA ILE A 260 6.23 -14.33 7.17
C ILE A 260 6.24 -13.76 8.59
N TYR A 261 5.11 -13.85 9.32
CA TYR A 261 4.96 -13.36 10.68
C TYR A 261 4.59 -14.48 11.68
N GLY A 262 4.91 -15.75 11.35
CA GLY A 262 4.70 -16.90 12.23
C GLY A 262 5.42 -16.75 13.56
N TRP A 263 6.62 -16.16 13.57
CA TRP A 263 7.37 -15.82 14.76
C TRP A 263 6.61 -14.87 15.72
N ASN A 264 5.70 -14.05 15.21
CA ASN A 264 4.83 -13.13 15.97
C ASN A 264 3.41 -13.68 16.22
N GLY A 265 3.20 -14.97 15.96
CA GLY A 265 1.94 -15.64 16.26
C GLY A 265 0.92 -15.67 15.13
N ALA A 266 1.23 -15.14 13.94
CA ALA A 266 0.39 -15.32 12.77
C ALA A 266 0.29 -16.81 12.39
N ASP A 267 -0.88 -17.20 11.87
CA ASP A 267 -1.15 -18.58 11.47
C ASP A 267 -1.83 -18.64 10.11
N ALA A 268 -1.05 -19.00 9.10
CA ALA A 268 -1.52 -19.11 7.72
C ALA A 268 -2.56 -20.22 7.51
N ASP A 269 -2.66 -21.17 8.43
CA ASP A 269 -3.64 -22.26 8.37
C ASP A 269 -5.08 -21.75 8.30
N HIS A 270 -5.36 -20.62 8.93
CA HIS A 270 -6.67 -19.98 8.84
C HIS A 270 -7.07 -19.59 7.40
N LEU A 271 -6.08 -19.31 6.54
CA LEU A 271 -6.31 -19.05 5.12
C LEU A 271 -6.24 -20.34 4.30
N VAL A 272 -5.24 -21.18 4.53
CA VAL A 272 -5.00 -22.42 3.75
C VAL A 272 -6.14 -23.42 3.92
N ARG A 273 -6.64 -23.58 5.14
CA ARG A 273 -7.77 -24.46 5.48
C ARG A 273 -9.01 -23.65 5.82
N PHE A 274 -9.29 -22.63 5.00
CA PHE A 274 -10.38 -21.68 5.25
C PHE A 274 -11.74 -22.36 5.46
N ASP A 275 -12.06 -23.36 4.67
CA ASP A 275 -13.30 -24.15 4.73
C ASP A 275 -13.46 -24.92 6.07
N THR A 276 -12.34 -25.27 6.73
CA THR A 276 -12.35 -25.88 8.05
C THR A 276 -12.71 -24.87 9.15
N TYR A 277 -12.18 -23.66 9.06
CA TYR A 277 -12.43 -22.59 10.06
C TYR A 277 -13.75 -21.85 9.81
N PHE A 278 -14.18 -21.78 8.55
CA PHE A 278 -15.42 -21.14 8.11
C PHE A 278 -16.21 -22.11 7.22
N PRO A 279 -16.99 -23.04 7.83
CA PRO A 279 -17.70 -24.09 7.11
C PRO A 279 -18.61 -23.54 6.01
N GLY A 280 -18.57 -24.18 4.85
CA GLY A 280 -19.30 -23.71 3.65
C GLY A 280 -18.57 -22.65 2.84
N GLY A 281 -17.38 -22.22 3.28
CA GLY A 281 -16.58 -21.24 2.58
C GLY A 281 -16.04 -21.75 1.24
N GLU A 282 -16.07 -20.86 0.23
CA GLU A 282 -15.46 -21.08 -1.09
C GLU A 282 -14.04 -20.53 -1.11
N ILE A 283 -13.14 -21.20 -1.84
CA ILE A 283 -11.77 -20.72 -2.10
C ILE A 283 -11.63 -20.43 -3.59
N VAL A 284 -11.19 -19.24 -3.94
CA VAL A 284 -10.90 -18.80 -5.31
C VAL A 284 -9.43 -18.44 -5.45
N ASP A 285 -8.74 -19.04 -6.42
CA ASP A 285 -7.33 -18.79 -6.69
C ASP A 285 -7.15 -17.71 -7.77
N LEU A 286 -6.26 -16.75 -7.54
CA LEU A 286 -5.78 -15.78 -8.54
C LEU A 286 -4.35 -16.16 -8.95
N LYS A 287 -4.19 -16.69 -10.14
CA LYS A 287 -2.91 -17.25 -10.64
C LYS A 287 -2.16 -16.30 -11.58
N GLN A 288 -2.79 -15.23 -12.04
CA GLN A 288 -2.17 -14.28 -12.97
C GLN A 288 -1.42 -13.18 -12.21
N ASN A 289 -0.13 -13.02 -12.51
CA ASN A 289 0.75 -11.99 -11.92
C ASN A 289 0.90 -10.81 -12.87
N TYR A 290 0.62 -9.59 -12.40
CA TYR A 290 0.70 -8.34 -13.14
C TYR A 290 1.92 -7.48 -12.75
N ARG A 291 2.69 -7.91 -11.74
CA ARG A 291 3.83 -7.15 -11.20
C ARG A 291 5.12 -7.48 -11.90
N ASN A 292 5.48 -8.74 -11.94
CA ASN A 292 6.79 -9.22 -12.31
C ASN A 292 6.86 -9.57 -13.80
N THR A 293 8.04 -9.40 -14.42
CA THR A 293 8.34 -10.03 -15.71
C THR A 293 8.33 -11.56 -15.57
N PRO A 294 8.12 -12.32 -16.66
CA PRO A 294 8.16 -13.80 -16.60
C PRO A 294 9.45 -14.34 -15.99
N GLN A 295 10.59 -13.68 -16.26
CA GLN A 295 11.89 -14.07 -15.76
C GLN A 295 11.97 -13.94 -14.23
N ILE A 296 11.56 -12.80 -13.70
CA ILE A 296 11.55 -12.56 -12.25
C ILE A 296 10.54 -13.48 -11.57
N LEU A 297 9.33 -13.63 -12.13
CA LEU A 297 8.31 -14.52 -11.56
C LEU A 297 8.82 -15.94 -11.45
N ARG A 298 9.41 -16.49 -12.52
CA ARG A 298 9.97 -17.85 -12.52
C ARG A 298 11.09 -18.01 -11.49
N THR A 299 11.96 -17.02 -11.37
CA THR A 299 13.02 -17.01 -10.37
C THR A 299 12.45 -16.97 -8.95
N ALA A 300 11.43 -16.16 -8.70
CA ALA A 300 10.81 -16.05 -7.38
C ALA A 300 10.04 -17.32 -6.99
N THR A 301 9.28 -17.91 -7.93
CA THR A 301 8.47 -19.11 -7.67
C THR A 301 9.30 -20.39 -7.62
N SER A 302 10.52 -20.39 -8.14
CA SER A 302 11.40 -21.58 -8.08
C SER A 302 11.62 -22.08 -6.66
N ILE A 303 11.74 -21.15 -5.69
CA ILE A 303 11.97 -21.50 -4.28
C ILE A 303 10.75 -22.23 -3.66
N LEU A 304 9.56 -21.88 -4.10
CA LEU A 304 8.30 -22.48 -3.62
C LEU A 304 7.95 -23.77 -4.35
N GLU A 305 8.70 -24.11 -5.41
CA GLU A 305 8.40 -25.23 -6.30
C GLU A 305 7.00 -25.12 -6.96
N ASP A 306 6.47 -23.89 -7.02
CA ASP A 306 5.15 -23.60 -7.56
C ASP A 306 5.26 -23.00 -8.98
N THR A 307 4.73 -23.71 -9.95
CA THR A 307 4.73 -23.33 -11.37
C THR A 307 3.35 -22.85 -11.86
N THR A 308 2.37 -22.72 -10.98
CA THR A 308 0.99 -22.40 -11.36
C THR A 308 0.79 -20.93 -11.74
N PHE A 309 1.65 -20.02 -11.25
CA PHE A 309 1.56 -18.60 -11.53
C PHE A 309 1.98 -18.26 -12.96
N LYS A 310 1.24 -17.34 -13.60
CA LYS A 310 1.48 -16.89 -14.96
C LYS A 310 1.72 -15.38 -14.97
N ALA A 311 2.85 -14.94 -15.56
CA ALA A 311 3.11 -13.52 -15.74
C ALA A 311 2.24 -12.93 -16.85
N ASN A 312 1.70 -11.74 -16.63
CA ASN A 312 0.96 -10.96 -17.62
C ASN A 312 1.85 -9.91 -18.31
N ARG A 313 2.97 -9.55 -17.71
CA ARG A 313 3.91 -8.58 -18.28
C ARG A 313 4.72 -9.22 -19.43
N SER A 314 5.21 -8.36 -20.34
CA SER A 314 6.17 -8.75 -21.37
C SER A 314 7.47 -9.27 -20.76
N SER A 315 8.22 -10.04 -21.55
CA SER A 315 9.55 -10.50 -21.17
C SER A 315 10.48 -9.32 -20.89
N GLY A 316 11.25 -9.45 -19.80
CA GLY A 316 12.25 -8.48 -19.37
C GLY A 316 13.66 -9.07 -19.35
N SER A 317 14.58 -8.41 -18.64
CA SER A 317 15.93 -8.91 -18.43
C SER A 317 15.93 -10.14 -17.51
N ASN A 318 16.89 -11.04 -17.72
CA ASN A 318 17.12 -12.15 -16.80
C ASN A 318 17.69 -11.62 -15.48
N PRO A 319 17.22 -12.11 -14.33
CA PRO A 319 17.88 -11.87 -13.06
C PRO A 319 19.35 -12.30 -13.09
N THR A 320 20.20 -11.64 -12.35
CA THR A 320 21.64 -11.97 -12.27
C THR A 320 22.04 -12.30 -10.86
N ILE A 321 22.96 -13.28 -10.70
CA ILE A 321 23.61 -13.61 -9.43
C ILE A 321 25.10 -13.24 -9.56
N THR A 322 25.61 -12.45 -8.61
CA THR A 322 27.01 -12.01 -8.59
C THR A 322 27.66 -12.43 -7.28
N HIS A 323 28.81 -13.09 -7.37
CA HIS A 323 29.68 -13.39 -6.24
C HIS A 323 30.72 -12.30 -6.06
N PHE A 324 30.96 -11.91 -4.81
CA PHE A 324 32.03 -10.99 -4.40
C PHE A 324 32.97 -11.65 -3.39
N SER A 325 34.24 -11.27 -3.40
CA SER A 325 35.21 -11.82 -2.47
C SER A 325 34.94 -11.37 -1.04
N SER A 326 34.53 -10.12 -0.86
CA SER A 326 34.26 -9.53 0.45
C SER A 326 32.95 -8.72 0.46
N ASP A 327 32.43 -8.46 1.67
CA ASP A 327 31.30 -7.56 1.88
C ASP A 327 31.59 -6.13 1.39
N LYS A 328 32.81 -5.65 1.51
CA LYS A 328 33.21 -4.33 1.03
C LYS A 328 33.11 -4.23 -0.50
N ASP A 329 33.56 -5.27 -1.21
CA ASP A 329 33.48 -5.34 -2.66
C ASP A 329 32.00 -5.40 -3.11
N GLU A 330 31.19 -6.18 -2.40
CA GLU A 330 29.75 -6.27 -2.66
C GLU A 330 29.07 -4.90 -2.48
N LEU A 331 29.28 -4.22 -1.34
CA LEU A 331 28.67 -2.93 -1.05
C LEU A 331 29.06 -1.86 -2.08
N THR A 332 30.34 -1.81 -2.44
CA THR A 332 30.87 -0.87 -3.44
C THR A 332 30.25 -1.12 -4.81
N SER A 333 30.22 -2.38 -5.24
CA SER A 333 29.67 -2.75 -6.55
C SER A 333 28.16 -2.56 -6.64
N VAL A 334 27.40 -2.81 -5.55
CA VAL A 334 25.96 -2.55 -5.50
C VAL A 334 25.70 -1.05 -5.58
N ALA A 335 26.44 -0.22 -4.85
CA ALA A 335 26.30 1.24 -4.93
C ALA A 335 26.60 1.78 -6.34
N GLN A 336 27.65 1.27 -6.99
CA GLN A 336 27.98 1.61 -8.37
C GLN A 336 26.85 1.20 -9.32
N ARG A 337 26.34 -0.03 -9.23
CA ARG A 337 25.22 -0.55 -10.06
C ARG A 337 23.96 0.27 -9.88
N VAL A 338 23.63 0.65 -8.65
CA VAL A 338 22.47 1.54 -8.37
C VAL A 338 22.64 2.88 -9.08
N ARG A 339 23.84 3.45 -9.12
CA ARG A 339 24.13 4.70 -9.84
C ARG A 339 24.01 4.52 -11.35
N GLU A 340 24.53 3.43 -11.91
CA GLU A 340 24.46 3.11 -13.33
C GLU A 340 23.01 2.88 -13.78
N ASN A 341 22.24 2.11 -13.00
CA ASN A 341 20.84 1.81 -13.33
C ASN A 341 19.90 3.01 -13.22
N ARG A 342 20.26 4.04 -12.44
CA ARG A 342 19.46 5.25 -12.38
C ARG A 342 19.36 5.95 -13.74
N GLY A 343 20.45 5.94 -14.52
CA GLY A 343 20.53 6.71 -15.76
C GLY A 343 20.35 8.23 -15.57
N PRO A 344 20.39 9.01 -16.64
CA PRO A 344 20.36 10.48 -16.56
C PRO A 344 19.00 11.03 -16.08
N ASN A 345 17.90 10.38 -16.41
CA ASN A 345 16.52 10.83 -16.11
C ASN A 345 15.80 9.91 -15.12
N GLY A 346 16.46 8.90 -14.57
CA GLY A 346 15.87 7.96 -13.64
C GLY A 346 15.75 8.53 -12.23
N ARG A 347 14.87 7.97 -11.43
CA ARG A 347 14.69 8.33 -10.03
C ARG A 347 15.43 7.35 -9.13
N TRP A 348 15.96 7.85 -8.03
CA TRP A 348 16.54 7.00 -6.99
C TRP A 348 15.49 6.09 -6.36
N SER A 349 14.27 6.60 -6.19
CA SER A 349 13.13 5.88 -5.62
C SER A 349 12.60 4.72 -6.49
N ASP A 350 13.05 4.59 -7.74
CA ASP A 350 12.75 3.43 -8.59
C ASP A 350 13.57 2.19 -8.20
N GLN A 351 14.51 2.32 -7.28
CA GLN A 351 15.43 1.27 -6.87
C GLN A 351 15.35 1.00 -5.37
N ALA A 352 15.43 -0.28 -5.01
CA ALA A 352 15.56 -0.71 -3.62
C ALA A 352 16.72 -1.68 -3.45
N VAL A 353 17.37 -1.61 -2.28
CA VAL A 353 18.36 -2.58 -1.82
C VAL A 353 17.78 -3.32 -0.62
N LEU A 354 17.56 -4.61 -0.78
CA LEU A 354 16.93 -5.44 0.22
C LEU A 354 17.93 -6.42 0.83
N THR A 355 17.86 -6.60 2.14
CA THR A 355 18.75 -7.47 2.90
C THR A 355 18.01 -8.16 4.04
N ARG A 356 18.65 -9.14 4.69
CA ARG A 356 17.95 -9.94 5.72
C ARG A 356 17.92 -9.27 7.09
N THR A 357 18.95 -8.51 7.47
CA THR A 357 19.13 -7.99 8.83
C THR A 357 19.25 -6.47 8.89
N ASN A 358 18.86 -5.87 10.02
CA ASN A 358 19.01 -4.43 10.25
C ASN A 358 20.48 -3.99 10.27
N THR A 359 21.40 -4.83 10.75
CA THR A 359 22.84 -4.55 10.72
C THR A 359 23.37 -4.36 9.30
N GLN A 360 22.87 -5.18 8.35
CA GLN A 360 23.20 -5.01 6.93
C GLN A 360 22.59 -3.72 6.36
N VAL A 361 21.34 -3.34 6.76
CA VAL A 361 20.72 -2.06 6.38
C VAL A 361 21.60 -0.88 6.81
N GLU A 362 22.12 -0.90 8.03
CA GLU A 362 23.01 0.16 8.54
C GLU A 362 24.33 0.24 7.78
N ALA A 363 24.93 -0.91 7.46
CA ALA A 363 26.19 -0.97 6.69
C ALA A 363 25.99 -0.42 5.26
N LEU A 364 24.94 -0.86 4.57
CA LEU A 364 24.53 -0.35 3.26
C LEU A 364 24.29 1.16 3.29
N SER A 365 23.53 1.64 4.29
CA SER A 365 23.20 3.06 4.41
C SER A 365 24.44 3.94 4.61
N ARG A 366 25.47 3.44 5.30
CA ARG A 366 26.76 4.13 5.43
C ARG A 366 27.50 4.14 4.10
N ALA A 367 27.68 2.98 3.47
CA ALA A 367 28.39 2.85 2.20
C ALA A 367 27.80 3.73 1.09
N PHE A 368 26.47 3.84 1.03
CA PHE A 368 25.78 4.66 0.05
C PHE A 368 25.94 6.17 0.31
N ARG A 369 25.91 6.58 1.58
CA ARG A 369 26.18 7.97 1.97
C ARG A 369 27.62 8.39 1.65
N ASP A 370 28.59 7.50 1.88
CA ASP A 370 30.00 7.75 1.59
C ASP A 370 30.26 8.02 0.09
N VAL A 371 29.39 7.53 -0.78
CA VAL A 371 29.43 7.80 -2.24
C VAL A 371 28.34 8.76 -2.71
N GLU A 372 27.74 9.53 -1.78
CA GLU A 372 26.75 10.57 -2.07
C GLU A 372 25.49 10.07 -2.81
N ILE A 373 25.06 8.84 -2.55
CA ILE A 373 23.76 8.33 -3.01
C ILE A 373 22.73 8.62 -1.92
N PRO A 374 21.64 9.35 -2.22
CA PRO A 374 20.58 9.60 -1.25
C PRO A 374 19.87 8.29 -0.90
N VAL A 375 19.78 8.00 0.41
CA VAL A 375 19.17 6.76 0.90
C VAL A 375 18.07 7.04 1.89
N ARG A 376 17.03 6.20 1.84
CA ARG A 376 15.96 6.14 2.82
C ARG A 376 15.89 4.73 3.39
N THR A 377 15.91 4.61 4.71
CA THR A 377 15.73 3.32 5.37
C THR A 377 14.29 3.20 5.87
N LEU A 378 13.64 2.07 5.59
CA LEU A 378 12.28 1.83 6.11
C LEU A 378 12.26 1.62 7.64
N ALA A 379 13.42 1.45 8.25
CA ALA A 379 13.62 1.43 9.70
C ALA A 379 14.10 2.78 10.25
N GLY A 380 14.21 3.81 9.41
CA GLY A 380 14.72 5.14 9.74
C GLY A 380 13.78 5.95 10.62
N SER A 381 14.29 7.08 11.14
CA SER A 381 13.62 7.95 12.10
C SER A 381 12.13 8.14 11.73
N SER A 382 11.27 7.69 12.63
CA SER A 382 9.83 7.87 12.53
C SER A 382 9.52 9.37 12.35
N LEU A 383 8.52 9.71 11.55
CA LEU A 383 7.90 11.04 11.51
C LEU A 383 7.78 11.64 12.92
N PHE A 384 7.46 10.78 13.88
CA PHE A 384 7.26 11.11 15.29
C PHE A 384 8.57 11.36 16.08
N ASP A 385 9.74 11.08 15.52
CA ASP A 385 11.04 11.40 16.13
C ASP A 385 11.51 12.83 15.82
N ARG A 386 10.86 13.48 14.87
CA ARG A 386 11.12 14.88 14.52
C ARG A 386 10.77 15.81 15.69
N GLY A 387 11.65 16.74 15.96
CA GLY A 387 11.48 17.67 17.09
C GLY A 387 10.25 18.58 16.97
N ASP A 388 9.85 18.98 15.75
CA ASP A 388 8.67 19.77 15.47
C ASP A 388 7.38 18.97 15.67
N VAL A 389 7.35 17.73 15.20
CA VAL A 389 6.24 16.77 15.39
C VAL A 389 6.08 16.42 16.87
N LYS A 390 7.18 16.11 17.58
CA LYS A 390 7.16 15.83 19.03
C LYS A 390 6.56 16.99 19.84
N LYS A 391 6.86 18.24 19.47
CA LYS A 391 6.30 19.42 20.13
C LYS A 391 4.78 19.52 19.97
N VAL A 392 4.26 19.24 18.77
CA VAL A 392 2.81 19.24 18.52
C VAL A 392 2.13 18.07 19.21
N LEU A 393 2.70 16.88 19.14
CA LEU A 393 2.13 15.72 19.82
C LEU A 393 2.18 15.87 21.36
N SER A 394 3.19 16.53 21.92
CA SER A 394 3.23 16.80 23.36
C SER A 394 2.14 17.79 23.81
N SER A 395 1.65 18.66 22.92
CA SER A 395 0.50 19.54 23.24
C SER A 395 -0.83 18.78 23.31
N PHE A 396 -0.87 17.54 22.83
CA PHE A 396 -2.04 16.67 22.94
C PHE A 396 -2.05 15.83 24.22
N GLU A 397 -0.95 15.79 24.97
CA GLU A 397 -0.89 15.08 26.25
C GLU A 397 -1.82 15.72 27.28
N ASN A 398 -2.67 14.89 27.91
CA ASN A 398 -3.70 15.33 28.87
C ASN A 398 -4.71 16.35 28.31
N ASN A 399 -4.81 16.48 26.99
CA ASN A 399 -5.74 17.40 26.34
C ASN A 399 -7.02 16.64 25.95
N ASN A 400 -8.12 16.93 26.67
CA ASN A 400 -9.43 16.30 26.45
C ASN A 400 -10.32 17.07 25.46
N GLN A 401 -9.79 18.06 24.75
CA GLN A 401 -10.55 18.74 23.69
C GLN A 401 -10.91 17.78 22.54
N PRO A 402 -12.08 17.95 21.92
CA PRO A 402 -12.44 17.17 20.74
C PRO A 402 -11.36 17.30 19.64
N LEU A 403 -10.96 16.18 19.09
CA LEU A 403 -9.93 16.15 18.03
C LEU A 403 -10.37 16.95 16.79
N THR A 404 -11.67 17.08 16.55
CA THR A 404 -12.25 17.87 15.46
C THR A 404 -11.92 19.35 15.55
N GLU A 405 -11.87 19.93 16.78
CA GLU A 405 -11.52 21.34 17.00
C GLU A 405 -10.04 21.59 16.74
N LEU A 406 -9.17 20.69 17.21
CA LEU A 406 -7.72 20.80 17.02
C LEU A 406 -7.26 20.58 15.58
N LEU A 407 -8.03 19.85 14.76
CA LEU A 407 -7.78 19.76 13.32
C LEU A 407 -7.93 21.10 12.61
N GLY A 408 -8.82 21.99 13.10
CA GLY A 408 -8.94 23.35 12.62
C GLY A 408 -7.70 24.20 12.94
N ASP A 409 -7.16 24.08 14.13
CA ASP A 409 -5.97 24.82 14.58
C ASP A 409 -4.69 24.37 13.86
N LEU A 410 -4.58 23.08 13.53
CA LEU A 410 -3.50 22.55 12.69
C LEU A 410 -3.55 23.08 11.25
N HIS A 411 -4.70 23.58 10.81
CA HIS A 411 -4.90 24.23 9.52
C HIS A 411 -4.46 25.70 9.51
N ALA A 412 -4.63 26.40 10.62
CA ALA A 412 -4.39 27.86 10.69
C ALA A 412 -2.91 28.26 10.54
N GLY A 413 -2.00 27.31 10.50
CA GLY A 413 -0.56 27.56 10.33
C GLY A 413 -0.05 27.44 8.88
N PHE A 414 -0.89 27.01 7.92
CA PHE A 414 -0.52 26.83 6.52
C PHE A 414 -1.72 27.10 5.62
N ASP A 415 -1.73 28.25 4.95
CA ASP A 415 -2.71 28.56 3.90
C ASP A 415 -2.46 27.62 2.70
N GLU A 416 -3.45 26.78 2.36
CA GLU A 416 -3.42 25.89 1.19
C GLU A 416 -3.50 26.66 -0.15
N ASP A 417 -3.71 27.98 -0.11
CA ASP A 417 -4.01 28.80 -1.28
C ASP A 417 -2.81 29.63 -1.80
N GLU A 418 -1.63 29.54 -1.20
CA GLU A 418 -0.45 30.22 -1.74
C GLU A 418 0.41 29.24 -2.55
N GLU A 419 0.38 29.39 -3.87
CA GLU A 419 1.32 28.84 -4.86
C GLU A 419 2.71 29.50 -4.69
N TYR A 420 3.28 29.45 -3.48
CA TYR A 420 4.67 29.79 -3.23
C TYR A 420 5.50 28.50 -3.22
N GLU A 421 6.63 28.52 -3.93
CA GLU A 421 7.67 27.50 -3.75
C GLU A 421 8.07 27.46 -2.28
N ILE A 422 7.47 26.53 -1.54
CA ILE A 422 7.78 26.31 -0.13
C ILE A 422 9.24 25.86 -0.04
N PRO A 423 10.13 26.56 0.71
CA PRO A 423 11.51 26.14 0.88
C PRO A 423 11.57 24.68 1.37
N ALA A 424 12.53 23.87 0.90
CA ALA A 424 12.61 22.44 1.15
C ALA A 424 12.42 22.05 2.64
N ARG A 425 12.94 22.87 3.60
CA ARG A 425 12.73 22.67 5.04
C ARG A 425 11.28 22.93 5.49
N GLN A 426 10.55 23.84 4.85
CA GLN A 426 9.14 24.09 5.15
C GLN A 426 8.25 23.05 4.48
N GLN A 427 8.62 22.53 3.30
CA GLN A 427 7.95 21.46 2.61
C GLN A 427 7.95 20.15 3.43
N GLU A 428 9.07 19.81 4.05
CA GLU A 428 9.13 18.67 4.95
C GLU A 428 8.22 18.80 6.17
N ARG A 429 8.13 20.03 6.71
CA ARG A 429 7.26 20.34 7.85
C ARG A 429 5.79 20.25 7.43
N PHE A 430 5.44 20.82 6.29
CA PHE A 430 4.10 20.76 5.72
C PHE A 430 3.66 19.30 5.49
N ASN A 431 4.50 18.48 4.89
CA ASN A 431 4.22 17.07 4.65
C ASN A 431 4.01 16.30 5.98
N ALA A 432 4.82 16.59 7.00
CA ALA A 432 4.70 15.97 8.31
C ALA A 432 3.38 16.28 9.01
N PHE A 433 2.92 17.55 8.93
CA PHE A 433 1.63 17.97 9.52
C PHE A 433 0.44 17.47 8.72
N SER A 434 0.54 17.40 7.39
CA SER A 434 -0.47 16.81 6.52
C SER A 434 -0.69 15.32 6.84
N GLU A 435 0.38 14.60 7.15
CA GLU A 435 0.31 13.20 7.58
C GLU A 435 -0.38 13.03 8.95
N ILE A 436 -0.03 13.89 9.93
CA ILE A 436 -0.71 13.89 11.23
C ILE A 436 -2.21 14.17 11.05
N ARG A 437 -2.58 15.09 10.17
CA ARG A 437 -3.98 15.43 9.86
C ARG A 437 -4.72 14.24 9.23
N LEU A 438 -4.06 13.54 8.31
CA LEU A 438 -4.63 12.34 7.71
C LEU A 438 -4.90 11.27 8.77
N LEU A 439 -3.92 11.01 9.64
CA LEU A 439 -4.05 10.08 10.76
C LEU A 439 -5.17 10.47 11.72
N ALA A 440 -5.33 11.78 11.98
CA ALA A 440 -6.40 12.27 12.85
C ALA A 440 -7.79 12.09 12.21
N LYS A 441 -7.92 12.31 10.90
CA LYS A 441 -9.16 12.01 10.16
C LYS A 441 -9.49 10.52 10.17
N GLU A 442 -8.51 9.66 10.02
CA GLU A 442 -8.69 8.20 10.11
C GLU A 442 -9.18 7.79 11.52
N HIS A 443 -8.57 8.36 12.56
CA HIS A 443 -9.01 8.09 13.92
C HIS A 443 -10.43 8.57 14.18
N LEU A 444 -10.80 9.76 13.70
CA LEU A 444 -12.16 10.30 13.78
C LEU A 444 -13.20 9.45 13.01
N ALA A 445 -12.81 8.84 11.90
CA ALA A 445 -13.68 7.91 11.18
C ALA A 445 -13.99 6.65 12.00
N LEU A 446 -13.05 6.22 12.86
CA LEU A 446 -13.21 5.08 13.77
C LEU A 446 -13.91 5.49 15.07
N ASP A 447 -13.56 6.65 15.62
CA ASP A 447 -14.17 7.24 16.84
C ASP A 447 -14.49 8.74 16.59
N PRO A 448 -15.73 9.07 16.21
CA PRO A 448 -16.15 10.46 15.96
C PRO A 448 -16.08 11.36 17.20
N THR A 449 -15.92 10.77 18.40
CA THR A 449 -15.83 11.48 19.69
C THR A 449 -14.41 11.52 20.23
N ALA A 450 -13.40 11.18 19.41
CA ALA A 450 -12.01 11.14 19.82
C ALA A 450 -11.52 12.50 20.36
N THR A 451 -10.75 12.43 21.44
CA THR A 451 -10.04 13.57 22.04
C THR A 451 -8.60 13.60 21.56
N ALA A 452 -7.91 14.74 21.76
CA ALA A 452 -6.50 14.88 21.44
C ALA A 452 -5.61 13.85 22.16
N ASP A 453 -5.83 13.63 23.43
CA ASP A 453 -5.10 12.63 24.22
C ASP A 453 -5.40 11.20 23.76
N GLY A 454 -6.65 10.91 23.42
CA GLY A 454 -7.05 9.65 22.83
C GLY A 454 -6.36 9.38 21.47
N PHE A 455 -6.26 10.39 20.65
CA PHE A 455 -5.53 10.34 19.38
C PHE A 455 -4.02 10.15 19.59
N LEU A 456 -3.43 10.86 20.55
CA LEU A 456 -2.02 10.69 20.90
C LEU A 456 -1.71 9.26 21.37
N SER A 457 -2.56 8.72 22.23
CA SER A 457 -2.46 7.33 22.70
C SER A 457 -2.58 6.34 21.55
N TRP A 458 -3.51 6.60 20.64
CA TRP A 458 -3.69 5.81 19.43
C TRP A 458 -2.48 5.93 18.46
N ILE A 459 -1.89 7.12 18.28
CA ILE A 459 -0.64 7.31 17.52
C ILE A 459 0.52 6.56 18.18
N LYS A 460 0.76 6.76 19.49
CA LYS A 460 1.88 6.12 20.21
C LYS A 460 1.86 4.60 20.05
N SER A 461 0.68 4.04 19.88
CA SER A 461 0.48 2.62 19.67
C SER A 461 0.96 2.12 18.30
N HIS A 462 1.14 3.01 17.36
CA HIS A 462 1.29 2.66 15.95
C HIS A 462 2.55 3.28 15.30
N ILE A 463 3.44 3.85 16.08
CA ILE A 463 4.62 4.64 15.64
C ILE A 463 5.53 3.92 14.63
N ARG A 464 5.44 2.59 14.46
CA ARG A 464 6.38 1.81 13.64
C ARG A 464 6.19 1.90 12.11
N THR A 465 5.21 2.67 11.59
CA THR A 465 4.81 2.52 10.18
C THR A 465 4.76 3.78 9.30
N VAL A 466 5.13 4.96 9.80
CA VAL A 466 5.07 6.19 8.97
C VAL A 466 6.47 6.58 8.49
N THR A 467 6.69 6.45 7.19
CA THR A 467 7.93 6.85 6.50
C THR A 467 7.70 8.10 5.67
N ASP A 468 8.64 9.06 5.73
CA ASP A 468 8.67 10.28 4.91
C ASP A 468 8.71 9.95 3.41
N ILE A 469 7.73 10.41 2.63
CA ILE A 469 7.53 10.06 1.21
C ILE A 469 8.19 11.07 0.25
N SER A 470 8.73 12.19 0.74
CA SER A 470 9.02 13.35 -0.11
C SER A 470 10.41 13.41 -0.76
N ILE A 471 11.35 12.54 -0.41
CA ILE A 471 12.73 12.62 -0.93
C ILE A 471 12.95 11.52 -1.97
N ASP A 472 13.42 11.90 -3.17
CA ASP A 472 13.89 10.94 -4.17
C ASP A 472 15.19 10.27 -3.69
N ALA A 473 15.08 9.07 -3.15
CA ALA A 473 16.16 8.33 -2.52
C ALA A 473 16.01 6.82 -2.77
N VAL A 474 17.14 6.11 -2.77
CA VAL A 474 17.15 4.64 -2.83
C VAL A 474 16.58 4.09 -1.52
N GLU A 475 15.66 3.15 -1.61
CA GLU A 475 15.11 2.48 -0.43
C GLU A 475 16.01 1.32 0.01
N ILE A 476 16.50 1.37 1.26
CA ILE A 476 17.23 0.27 1.87
C ILE A 476 16.37 -0.33 2.97
N ALA A 477 16.06 -1.62 2.85
CA ALA A 477 15.11 -2.29 3.74
C ALA A 477 15.50 -3.73 4.05
N THR A 478 14.93 -4.28 5.11
CA THR A 478 14.95 -5.73 5.31
C THR A 478 13.89 -6.41 4.44
N PHE A 479 14.05 -7.71 4.16
CA PHE A 479 13.04 -8.50 3.45
C PHE A 479 11.65 -8.41 4.09
N HIS A 480 11.57 -8.38 5.43
CA HIS A 480 10.31 -8.21 6.15
C HIS A 480 9.67 -6.85 5.90
N SER A 481 10.48 -5.78 5.98
CA SER A 481 9.99 -4.40 5.79
C SER A 481 9.57 -4.13 4.34
N ALA A 482 10.07 -4.91 3.38
CA ALA A 482 9.73 -4.82 1.96
C ALA A 482 8.37 -5.44 1.62
N LYS A 483 7.72 -6.17 2.56
CA LYS A 483 6.39 -6.73 2.33
C LYS A 483 5.36 -5.63 2.05
N GLY A 484 4.55 -5.83 1.01
CA GLY A 484 3.57 -4.84 0.56
C GLY A 484 4.12 -3.75 -0.37
N LEU A 485 5.46 -3.65 -0.52
CA LEU A 485 6.11 -2.68 -1.40
C LEU A 485 6.55 -3.32 -2.72
N GLU A 486 6.95 -2.50 -3.69
CA GLU A 486 7.39 -2.95 -5.01
C GLU A 486 8.16 -1.85 -5.75
N TRP A 487 9.22 -2.22 -6.47
CA TRP A 487 10.09 -1.29 -7.20
C TRP A 487 10.39 -1.78 -8.60
N PRO A 488 10.62 -0.89 -9.57
CA PRO A 488 11.14 -1.26 -10.90
C PRO A 488 12.39 -2.12 -10.80
N THR A 489 13.36 -1.74 -9.97
CA THR A 489 14.64 -2.43 -9.79
C THR A 489 14.90 -2.80 -8.34
N VAL A 490 15.27 -4.05 -8.07
CA VAL A 490 15.60 -4.54 -6.74
C VAL A 490 16.98 -5.21 -6.74
N HIS A 491 17.79 -4.86 -5.74
CA HIS A 491 19.06 -5.47 -5.43
C HIS A 491 18.92 -6.28 -4.13
N LEU A 492 19.09 -7.59 -4.20
CA LEU A 492 19.12 -8.47 -3.03
C LEU A 492 20.56 -8.74 -2.63
N VAL A 493 20.94 -8.34 -1.43
CA VAL A 493 22.31 -8.35 -0.94
C VAL A 493 22.47 -9.32 0.22
N GLY A 494 23.56 -10.08 0.22
CA GLY A 494 23.90 -10.96 1.33
C GLY A 494 23.14 -12.28 1.32
N LEU A 495 22.98 -12.92 0.16
CA LEU A 495 22.34 -14.23 0.06
C LEU A 495 23.32 -15.36 0.42
N GLU A 496 23.61 -15.46 1.72
CA GLU A 496 24.61 -16.39 2.30
C GLU A 496 24.00 -17.22 3.43
N GLU A 497 24.55 -18.41 3.64
CA GLU A 497 24.22 -19.22 4.83
C GLU A 497 24.44 -18.42 6.11
N GLY A 498 23.47 -18.49 7.03
CA GLY A 498 23.45 -17.74 8.28
C GLY A 498 22.82 -16.37 8.18
N PHE A 499 22.58 -15.85 6.95
CA PHE A 499 21.67 -14.74 6.69
C PHE A 499 20.42 -15.23 5.96
N VAL A 500 20.55 -16.01 4.90
CA VAL A 500 19.44 -16.54 4.10
C VAL A 500 19.66 -18.03 3.83
N PRO A 501 19.10 -18.93 4.65
CA PRO A 501 18.31 -18.68 5.86
C PRO A 501 19.14 -18.11 7.01
N ILE A 502 18.45 -17.45 7.94
CA ILE A 502 19.11 -16.95 9.15
C ILE A 502 19.57 -18.10 10.05
N SER A 503 20.68 -17.91 10.77
CA SER A 503 21.38 -18.97 11.50
C SER A 503 20.56 -19.73 12.56
N TYR A 504 19.50 -19.13 13.08
CA TYR A 504 18.62 -19.76 14.06
C TYR A 504 17.42 -20.49 13.44
N ALA A 505 17.15 -20.33 12.14
CA ALA A 505 16.13 -21.13 11.43
C ALA A 505 16.69 -22.54 11.14
N ARG A 506 16.33 -23.51 11.98
CA ARG A 506 16.89 -24.88 11.91
C ARG A 506 15.84 -25.96 11.72
N ASP A 507 14.63 -25.74 12.21
CA ASP A 507 13.49 -26.65 12.03
C ASP A 507 12.80 -26.43 10.68
N ALA A 508 11.94 -27.36 10.29
CA ALA A 508 11.26 -27.34 8.99
C ALA A 508 10.33 -26.14 8.82
N ASP A 509 9.68 -25.72 9.90
CA ASP A 509 8.71 -24.62 9.86
C ASP A 509 9.42 -23.27 9.70
N SER A 510 10.49 -23.03 10.48
CA SER A 510 11.30 -21.83 10.37
C SER A 510 12.02 -21.75 9.02
N LEU A 511 12.49 -22.86 8.46
CA LEU A 511 13.06 -22.88 7.10
C LEU A 511 12.01 -22.60 6.03
N THR A 512 10.78 -23.09 6.22
CA THR A 512 9.66 -22.78 5.31
C THR A 512 9.29 -21.30 5.36
N GLU A 513 9.30 -20.67 6.55
CA GLU A 513 9.09 -19.24 6.70
C GLU A 513 10.22 -18.43 6.05
N GLU A 514 11.49 -18.84 6.16
CA GLU A 514 12.61 -18.20 5.47
C GLU A 514 12.52 -18.33 3.94
N LYS A 515 12.05 -19.49 3.42
CA LYS A 515 11.72 -19.64 1.98
C LYS A 515 10.66 -18.62 1.54
N ARG A 516 9.57 -18.49 2.30
CA ARG A 516 8.52 -17.50 2.01
C ARG A 516 9.05 -16.06 2.07
N LEU A 517 9.93 -15.78 3.03
CA LEU A 517 10.57 -14.48 3.17
C LEU A 517 11.46 -14.14 1.96
N LEU A 518 12.22 -15.11 1.47
CA LEU A 518 13.02 -14.94 0.26
C LEU A 518 12.12 -14.78 -0.98
N TYR A 519 11.02 -15.54 -1.09
CA TYR A 519 10.02 -15.36 -2.14
C TYR A 519 9.43 -13.93 -2.11
N VAL A 520 9.09 -13.42 -0.91
CA VAL A 520 8.65 -12.03 -0.76
C VAL A 520 9.69 -11.08 -1.33
N ALA A 521 10.97 -11.21 -0.96
CA ALA A 521 12.03 -10.32 -1.42
C ALA A 521 12.22 -10.37 -2.95
N LEU A 522 12.32 -11.56 -3.53
CA LEU A 522 12.47 -11.77 -4.98
C LEU A 522 11.29 -11.19 -5.78
N SER A 523 10.07 -11.33 -5.27
CA SER A 523 8.85 -10.86 -5.92
C SER A 523 8.61 -9.35 -5.81
N ARG A 524 9.50 -8.59 -5.16
CA ARG A 524 9.38 -7.12 -5.06
C ARG A 524 9.82 -6.39 -6.33
N ALA A 525 10.66 -7.00 -7.15
CA ALA A 525 11.13 -6.44 -8.41
C ALA A 525 10.06 -6.50 -9.49
N LYS A 526 9.86 -5.39 -10.22
CA LYS A 526 8.96 -5.35 -11.38
C LYS A 526 9.68 -5.71 -12.67
N GLU A 527 10.89 -5.19 -12.88
CA GLU A 527 11.60 -5.18 -14.17
C GLU A 527 13.00 -5.78 -14.08
N ASN A 528 13.79 -5.39 -13.05
CA ASN A 528 15.17 -5.81 -12.89
C ASN A 528 15.39 -6.38 -11.50
N LEU A 529 16.08 -7.52 -11.44
CA LEU A 529 16.44 -8.20 -10.20
C LEU A 529 17.92 -8.55 -10.22
N PHE A 530 18.67 -8.01 -9.25
CA PHE A 530 20.08 -8.28 -9.04
C PHE A 530 20.27 -8.97 -7.69
N ILE A 531 20.96 -10.09 -7.68
CA ILE A 531 21.20 -10.89 -6.49
C ILE A 531 22.71 -10.93 -6.26
N SER A 532 23.13 -10.79 -5.01
CA SER A 532 24.57 -10.86 -4.66
C SER A 532 24.82 -11.59 -3.35
N TRP A 533 26.04 -12.13 -3.22
CA TRP A 533 26.58 -12.72 -2.02
C TRP A 533 28.08 -12.52 -1.94
N ALA A 534 28.65 -12.51 -0.72
CA ALA A 534 30.07 -12.34 -0.48
C ALA A 534 30.67 -13.57 0.19
N GLY A 535 31.88 -13.97 -0.24
CA GLY A 535 32.62 -15.09 0.33
C GLY A 535 33.15 -14.83 1.73
N GLU A 536 33.34 -13.54 2.12
CA GLU A 536 33.80 -13.14 3.45
C GLU A 536 32.97 -11.94 3.95
N ARG A 537 32.72 -11.92 5.27
CA ARG A 537 32.04 -10.83 5.97
C ARG A 537 32.80 -10.31 7.17
N SER A 538 32.91 -8.98 7.26
CA SER A 538 33.52 -8.29 8.40
C SER A 538 32.45 -7.82 9.38
N PHE A 539 32.64 -8.09 10.66
CA PHE A 539 31.73 -7.66 11.73
C PHE A 539 32.47 -6.70 12.68
N GLY A 540 32.49 -5.42 12.32
CA GLY A 540 33.27 -4.40 13.04
C GLY A 540 34.79 -4.65 12.94
N ASP A 541 35.51 -4.56 14.08
CA ASP A 541 36.99 -4.74 14.15
C ASP A 541 37.40 -6.22 14.22
N LYS A 542 36.49 -7.17 13.99
CA LYS A 542 36.82 -8.61 14.00
C LYS A 542 37.38 -9.05 12.65
N GLU A 543 38.18 -10.12 12.67
CA GLU A 543 38.65 -10.74 11.45
C GLU A 543 37.49 -11.19 10.56
N PRO A 544 37.63 -11.08 9.24
CA PRO A 544 36.61 -11.54 8.30
C PRO A 544 36.24 -13.01 8.50
N ILE A 545 34.98 -13.32 8.44
CA ILE A 545 34.47 -14.71 8.56
C ILE A 545 34.05 -15.18 7.17
N GLY A 546 34.56 -16.33 6.74
CA GLY A 546 34.17 -17.00 5.51
C GLY A 546 32.67 -17.34 5.52
N ARG A 547 32.02 -17.19 4.37
CA ARG A 547 30.59 -17.45 4.14
C ARG A 547 30.38 -18.35 2.95
N ASP A 548 29.49 -19.29 3.09
CA ASP A 548 28.98 -20.11 1.99
C ASP A 548 27.76 -19.43 1.34
N PRO A 549 27.54 -19.61 0.02
CA PRO A 549 26.34 -19.14 -0.63
C PRO A 549 25.09 -19.76 0.01
N SER A 550 23.98 -19.03 0.02
CA SER A 550 22.71 -19.56 0.47
C SER A 550 22.36 -20.87 -0.26
N ARG A 551 21.89 -21.86 0.49
CA ARG A 551 21.46 -23.18 -0.03
C ARG A 551 20.42 -23.08 -1.14
N TRP A 552 19.71 -21.99 -1.26
CA TRP A 552 18.70 -21.75 -2.30
C TRP A 552 19.24 -21.09 -3.56
N LEU A 553 20.50 -20.60 -3.55
CA LEU A 553 21.09 -19.94 -4.73
C LEU A 553 21.27 -20.87 -5.92
N GLU A 554 21.55 -22.15 -5.67
CA GLU A 554 21.67 -23.14 -6.75
C GLU A 554 20.33 -23.31 -7.48
N GLN A 555 19.23 -23.48 -6.74
CA GLN A 555 17.88 -23.59 -7.29
C GLN A 555 17.45 -22.33 -8.06
N ILE A 556 17.80 -21.14 -7.54
CA ILE A 556 17.57 -19.88 -8.21
C ILE A 556 18.37 -19.80 -9.52
N GLN A 557 19.66 -20.17 -9.50
CA GLN A 557 20.53 -20.15 -10.68
C GLN A 557 20.04 -21.14 -11.75
N GLU A 558 19.58 -22.31 -11.36
CA GLU A 558 18.98 -23.27 -12.28
C GLU A 558 17.72 -22.72 -12.94
N ALA A 559 16.88 -22.03 -12.17
CA ALA A 559 15.69 -21.37 -12.71
C ALA A 559 16.07 -20.28 -13.74
N ILE A 560 17.08 -19.47 -13.45
CA ILE A 560 17.61 -18.45 -14.37
C ILE A 560 18.19 -19.10 -15.62
N ASN A 561 19.06 -20.10 -15.48
CA ASN A 561 19.68 -20.82 -16.60
C ASN A 561 18.65 -21.49 -17.51
N SER A 562 17.52 -21.91 -16.95
CA SER A 562 16.43 -22.51 -17.72
C SER A 562 15.69 -21.53 -18.62
N LEU A 563 15.83 -20.21 -18.37
CA LEU A 563 15.25 -19.16 -19.21
C LEU A 563 15.98 -19.05 -20.57
N ASP A 564 17.26 -19.36 -20.60
CA ASP A 564 18.10 -19.27 -21.81
C ASP A 564 18.06 -20.56 -22.67
N LYS A 565 17.45 -21.64 -22.17
CA LYS A 565 17.31 -22.88 -22.95
C LYS A 565 16.21 -22.72 -23.99
N PRO A 566 16.50 -23.06 -25.29
CA PRO A 566 15.46 -23.09 -26.29
C PRO A 566 14.37 -24.07 -25.85
N LEU A 567 13.11 -23.64 -25.92
CA LEU A 567 11.97 -24.47 -25.67
C LEU A 567 12.04 -25.73 -26.56
N ASN A 568 11.74 -26.89 -26.00
CA ASN A 568 11.57 -28.11 -26.81
C ASN A 568 10.47 -27.86 -27.86
N LYS A 569 10.38 -28.75 -28.88
CA LYS A 569 9.42 -28.59 -29.98
C LYS A 569 7.98 -28.38 -29.50
N GLU A 570 7.57 -29.00 -28.41
CA GLU A 570 6.24 -28.86 -27.82
C GLU A 570 6.05 -27.47 -27.18
N GLY A 571 7.05 -26.96 -26.44
CA GLY A 571 7.04 -25.62 -25.91
C GLY A 571 7.06 -24.53 -26.98
N GLN A 572 7.75 -24.75 -28.14
CA GLN A 572 7.71 -23.86 -29.28
C GLN A 572 6.34 -23.85 -29.97
N ILE A 573 5.73 -25.04 -30.12
CA ILE A 573 4.37 -25.18 -30.66
C ILE A 573 3.35 -24.52 -29.73
N ASP A 574 3.49 -24.65 -28.43
CA ASP A 574 2.64 -23.99 -27.44
C ASP A 574 2.81 -22.45 -27.43
N GLN A 575 4.03 -21.94 -27.60
CA GLN A 575 4.26 -20.51 -27.81
C GLN A 575 3.63 -20.00 -29.11
N ILE A 576 3.75 -20.75 -30.20
CA ILE A 576 3.11 -20.40 -31.48
C ILE A 576 1.58 -20.49 -31.35
N ARG A 577 1.04 -21.48 -30.63
CA ARG A 577 -0.40 -21.57 -30.33
C ARG A 577 -0.86 -20.41 -29.45
N LYS A 578 -0.11 -20.05 -28.39
CA LYS A 578 -0.41 -18.89 -27.52
C LYS A 578 -0.28 -17.57 -28.28
N ALA A 579 0.73 -17.42 -29.15
CA ALA A 579 0.85 -16.23 -30.01
C ALA A 579 -0.28 -16.15 -31.05
N ARG A 580 -0.77 -17.29 -31.55
CA ARG A 580 -1.96 -17.36 -32.41
C ARG A 580 -3.27 -17.16 -31.67
N SER A 581 -3.44 -17.77 -30.49
CA SER A 581 -4.63 -17.55 -29.65
C SER A 581 -4.64 -16.16 -29.00
N GLY A 582 -3.48 -15.59 -28.66
CA GLY A 582 -3.35 -14.18 -28.25
C GLY A 582 -3.71 -13.19 -29.37
N LYS A 583 -3.42 -13.53 -30.65
CA LYS A 583 -3.89 -12.74 -31.79
C LYS A 583 -5.39 -12.87 -32.07
N THR A 584 -6.03 -13.95 -31.61
CA THR A 584 -7.49 -14.14 -31.77
C THR A 584 -8.31 -13.62 -30.58
N SER A 585 -7.71 -13.39 -29.41
CA SER A 585 -8.40 -12.79 -28.24
C SER A 585 -8.14 -11.30 -28.05
N ASN A 586 -7.18 -10.70 -28.79
CA ASN A 586 -6.93 -9.24 -28.83
C ASN A 586 -7.45 -8.57 -30.10
N SER A 587 -8.44 -9.14 -30.78
CA SER A 587 -9.18 -8.47 -31.85
C SER A 587 -10.34 -7.60 -31.35
N ALA A 588 -10.15 -6.90 -30.22
CA ALA A 588 -10.85 -5.66 -29.93
C ALA A 588 -9.82 -4.53 -30.20
N SER A 589 -9.71 -4.16 -31.49
CA SER A 589 -9.13 -2.94 -32.06
C SER A 589 -7.85 -2.40 -31.38
N GLU A 590 -6.67 -2.95 -31.71
CA GLU A 590 -5.52 -2.06 -31.84
C GLU A 590 -5.85 -1.11 -32.99
N HIS A 591 -6.04 0.17 -32.68
CA HIS A 591 -6.40 1.18 -33.67
C HIS A 591 -5.34 1.20 -34.76
N PRO A 592 -5.69 1.13 -36.05
CA PRO A 592 -4.72 1.00 -37.18
C PRO A 592 -3.63 2.08 -37.15
N VAL A 593 -3.91 3.25 -36.56
CA VAL A 593 -2.96 4.35 -36.36
C VAL A 593 -1.83 3.96 -35.41
N LYS A 594 -2.08 3.20 -34.37
CA LYS A 594 -1.03 2.74 -33.43
C LYS A 594 0.00 1.88 -34.16
N THR A 595 -0.47 0.97 -34.99
CA THR A 595 0.39 0.13 -35.80
C THR A 595 1.21 0.96 -36.82
N ALA A 596 0.60 1.95 -37.44
CA ALA A 596 1.28 2.85 -38.38
C ALA A 596 2.36 3.71 -37.71
N LEU A 597 2.07 4.24 -36.50
CA LEU A 597 3.04 5.02 -35.71
C LEU A 597 4.21 4.16 -35.19
N LEU A 598 3.95 2.93 -34.79
CA LEU A 598 5.00 1.99 -34.38
C LEU A 598 5.92 1.59 -35.55
N SER A 599 5.36 1.35 -36.74
CA SER A 599 6.13 1.06 -37.95
C SER A 599 6.99 2.26 -38.34
N TRP A 600 6.40 3.45 -38.41
CA TRP A 600 7.10 4.70 -38.68
C TRP A 600 8.27 4.93 -37.69
N ARG A 601 8.03 4.78 -36.38
CA ARG A 601 9.05 4.92 -35.34
C ARG A 601 10.21 3.95 -35.52
N SER A 602 9.90 2.68 -35.84
CA SER A 602 10.90 1.65 -36.05
C SER A 602 11.76 1.90 -37.31
N GLU A 603 11.16 2.36 -38.41
CA GLU A 603 11.88 2.71 -39.65
C GLU A 603 12.85 3.89 -39.43
N HIS A 604 12.40 4.94 -38.69
CA HIS A 604 13.24 6.10 -38.38
C HIS A 604 14.36 5.75 -37.39
N ALA A 605 14.11 4.88 -36.43
CA ALA A 605 15.12 4.38 -35.52
C ALA A 605 16.20 3.59 -36.25
N GLN A 606 15.80 2.69 -37.16
CA GLN A 606 16.73 1.91 -37.99
C GLN A 606 17.57 2.80 -38.90
N TYR A 607 16.95 3.81 -39.55
CA TYR A 607 17.65 4.74 -40.42
C TYR A 607 18.67 5.62 -39.69
N ALA A 608 18.33 6.04 -38.44
CA ALA A 608 19.18 6.91 -37.65
C ALA A 608 20.18 6.12 -36.74
N GLY A 609 20.12 4.78 -36.71
CA GLY A 609 20.94 3.96 -35.81
C GLY A 609 20.62 4.15 -34.34
N LEU A 610 19.38 4.53 -34.03
CA LEU A 610 18.87 4.81 -32.67
C LEU A 610 17.94 3.70 -32.19
N GLN A 611 17.67 3.69 -30.90
CA GLN A 611 16.59 2.85 -30.36
C GLN A 611 15.22 3.50 -30.64
N PRO A 612 14.14 2.74 -30.86
CA PRO A 612 12.81 3.30 -31.19
C PRO A 612 12.31 4.36 -30.20
N TYR A 613 12.55 4.18 -28.90
CA TYR A 613 12.15 5.12 -27.85
C TYR A 613 12.95 6.44 -27.87
N GLU A 614 14.13 6.48 -28.52
CA GLU A 614 14.94 7.68 -28.69
C GLU A 614 14.41 8.58 -29.81
N VAL A 615 13.68 8.00 -30.76
CA VAL A 615 13.00 8.75 -31.81
C VAL A 615 11.71 9.37 -31.26
N LEU A 616 10.90 8.56 -30.60
CA LEU A 616 9.65 8.97 -29.95
C LEU A 616 9.36 8.04 -28.77
N SER A 617 9.23 8.56 -27.55
CA SER A 617 8.98 7.76 -26.36
C SER A 617 7.60 7.07 -26.42
N ASP A 618 7.44 5.95 -25.69
CA ASP A 618 6.15 5.25 -25.63
C ASP A 618 5.06 6.15 -25.06
N THR A 619 5.39 6.96 -24.04
CA THR A 619 4.47 7.95 -23.45
C THR A 619 4.04 9.00 -24.48
N ALA A 620 4.97 9.52 -25.30
CA ALA A 620 4.64 10.47 -26.35
C ALA A 620 3.74 9.86 -27.42
N LEU A 621 3.99 8.59 -27.77
CA LEU A 621 3.18 7.85 -28.74
C LEU A 621 1.75 7.60 -28.21
N GLU A 622 1.60 7.22 -26.95
CA GLU A 622 0.29 7.03 -26.34
C GLU A 622 -0.48 8.35 -26.24
N ASN A 623 0.17 9.42 -25.81
CA ASN A 623 -0.45 10.74 -25.71
C ASN A 623 -0.84 11.30 -27.10
N LEU A 624 -0.07 11.04 -28.14
CA LEU A 624 -0.44 11.36 -29.53
C LEU A 624 -1.69 10.61 -30.00
N LEU A 625 -1.80 9.31 -29.66
CA LEU A 625 -2.98 8.49 -29.96
C LEU A 625 -4.22 8.97 -29.24
N GLU A 626 -4.08 9.40 -27.98
CA GLU A 626 -5.18 9.93 -27.18
C GLU A 626 -5.63 11.32 -27.65
N SER A 627 -4.68 12.19 -27.97
CA SER A 627 -4.93 13.59 -28.32
C SER A 627 -5.35 13.78 -29.77
N TRP A 628 -5.02 12.83 -30.65
CA TRP A 628 -5.32 12.84 -32.10
C TRP A 628 -5.06 14.18 -32.79
N PRO A 629 -3.83 14.67 -32.82
CA PRO A 629 -3.52 16.01 -33.34
C PRO A 629 -3.78 16.09 -34.85
N ILE A 630 -4.42 17.16 -35.27
CA ILE A 630 -4.70 17.46 -36.70
C ILE A 630 -3.88 18.64 -37.24
N THR A 631 -3.21 19.38 -36.35
CA THR A 631 -2.34 20.52 -36.67
C THR A 631 -1.02 20.44 -35.90
N ILE A 632 0.00 21.17 -36.34
CA ILE A 632 1.30 21.28 -35.64
C ILE A 632 1.12 21.93 -34.24
N GLU A 633 0.33 22.99 -34.18
CA GLU A 633 0.02 23.68 -32.92
C GLU A 633 -0.67 22.73 -31.90
N GLY A 634 -1.49 21.79 -32.43
CA GLY A 634 -2.14 20.77 -31.58
C GLY A 634 -1.13 19.78 -30.97
N MET A 635 0.05 19.60 -31.54
CA MET A 635 1.12 18.76 -31.00
C MET A 635 1.95 19.45 -29.90
N GLU A 636 2.01 20.79 -29.90
CA GLU A 636 2.87 21.54 -28.96
C GLU A 636 2.46 21.35 -27.49
N ASN A 637 1.20 21.05 -27.24
CA ASN A 637 0.66 20.85 -25.89
C ASN A 637 0.60 19.37 -25.46
N ILE A 638 1.12 18.44 -26.28
CA ILE A 638 1.08 17.02 -25.95
C ILE A 638 2.28 16.64 -25.08
N HIS A 639 2.00 16.17 -23.89
CA HIS A 639 3.04 15.77 -22.93
C HIS A 639 3.93 14.66 -23.50
N GLY A 640 5.25 14.87 -23.46
CA GLY A 640 6.25 13.94 -23.98
C GLY A 640 6.63 14.16 -25.44
N VAL A 641 5.96 15.06 -26.18
CA VAL A 641 6.33 15.47 -27.54
C VAL A 641 7.13 16.78 -27.45
N SER A 642 8.45 16.69 -27.63
CA SER A 642 9.32 17.88 -27.55
C SER A 642 9.21 18.77 -28.78
N SER A 643 9.49 20.07 -28.63
CA SER A 643 9.54 21.01 -29.76
C SER A 643 10.52 20.56 -30.86
N HIS A 644 11.60 19.85 -30.47
CA HIS A 644 12.55 19.24 -31.40
C HIS A 644 11.90 18.11 -32.22
N ASN A 645 11.10 17.26 -31.58
CA ASN A 645 10.38 16.18 -32.28
C ASN A 645 9.30 16.74 -33.21
N ILE A 646 8.63 17.81 -32.80
CA ILE A 646 7.64 18.50 -33.67
C ILE A 646 8.29 19.09 -34.90
N GLN A 647 9.40 19.80 -34.73
CA GLN A 647 10.13 20.42 -35.83
C GLN A 647 10.66 19.37 -36.79
N ARG A 648 11.11 18.22 -36.32
CA ARG A 648 11.76 17.18 -37.11
C ARG A 648 10.77 16.20 -37.75
N TYR A 649 9.71 15.85 -37.07
CA TYR A 649 8.81 14.76 -37.42
C TYR A 649 7.32 15.15 -37.47
N GLY A 650 6.97 16.38 -37.11
CA GLY A 650 5.58 16.80 -36.93
C GLY A 650 4.70 16.60 -38.15
N GLU A 651 5.16 16.98 -39.36
CA GLU A 651 4.39 16.80 -40.58
C GLU A 651 4.23 15.32 -40.98
N GLU A 652 5.23 14.49 -40.71
CA GLU A 652 5.14 13.05 -40.95
C GLU A 652 4.14 12.39 -40.01
N LEU A 653 4.20 12.74 -38.74
CA LEU A 653 3.24 12.26 -37.73
C LEU A 653 1.81 12.69 -38.10
N LEU A 654 1.59 13.95 -38.44
CA LEU A 654 0.29 14.43 -38.94
C LEU A 654 -0.19 13.70 -40.19
N SER A 655 0.73 13.36 -41.09
CA SER A 655 0.39 12.60 -42.31
C SER A 655 -0.14 11.20 -41.96
N ILE A 656 0.33 10.60 -40.86
CA ILE A 656 -0.18 9.31 -40.36
C ILE A 656 -1.59 9.49 -39.83
N PHE A 657 -1.83 10.47 -38.94
CA PHE A 657 -3.16 10.72 -38.39
C PHE A 657 -4.21 11.06 -39.47
N ARG A 658 -3.85 11.82 -40.48
CA ARG A 658 -4.75 12.20 -41.59
C ARG A 658 -5.21 11.04 -42.48
N LYS A 659 -4.54 9.87 -42.41
CA LYS A 659 -4.92 8.66 -43.16
C LYS A 659 -6.03 7.84 -42.51
N PHE A 660 -6.38 8.17 -41.29
CA PHE A 660 -7.34 7.38 -40.47
C PHE A 660 -8.41 8.29 -39.91
N ASP A 661 -9.60 7.75 -39.73
CA ASP A 661 -10.69 8.47 -39.06
C ASP A 661 -10.47 8.51 -37.53
N PRO A 662 -10.73 9.65 -36.85
CA PRO A 662 -10.60 9.77 -35.44
C PRO A 662 -11.57 8.83 -34.72
N PRO A 663 -11.20 8.27 -33.54
CA PRO A 663 -12.09 7.44 -32.74
C PRO A 663 -13.28 8.28 -32.27
N ASN A 664 -14.45 7.72 -32.39
CA ASN A 664 -15.81 8.21 -32.23
C ASN A 664 -15.99 9.54 -31.45
N ILE A 665 -16.61 10.52 -32.07
CA ILE A 665 -16.71 11.94 -31.66
C ILE A 665 -17.31 12.15 -30.23
N ASP A 666 -18.11 11.23 -29.70
CA ASP A 666 -18.74 11.37 -28.37
C ASP A 666 -17.75 11.42 -27.19
N SER A 667 -16.58 10.78 -27.30
CA SER A 667 -15.54 10.84 -26.26
C SER A 667 -14.67 12.10 -26.35
N GLN A 668 -14.57 12.71 -27.54
CA GLN A 668 -13.83 13.97 -27.73
C GLN A 668 -14.64 15.21 -27.31
N ILE A 669 -15.96 15.16 -27.45
CA ILE A 669 -16.83 16.22 -26.95
C ILE A 669 -16.76 16.30 -25.41
N GLN A 670 -16.70 15.17 -24.72
CA GLN A 670 -16.52 15.14 -23.26
C GLN A 670 -15.17 15.72 -22.80
N LYS A 671 -14.05 15.34 -23.45
CA LYS A 671 -12.70 15.89 -23.12
C LYS A 671 -12.55 17.37 -23.49
N ALA A 672 -13.13 17.82 -24.61
CA ALA A 672 -13.14 19.24 -24.98
C ALA A 672 -14.00 20.07 -24.01
N THR A 673 -15.05 19.50 -23.45
CA THR A 673 -15.90 20.14 -22.47
C THR A 673 -15.17 20.27 -21.11
N GLU A 674 -14.44 19.25 -20.68
CA GLU A 674 -13.62 19.28 -19.45
C GLU A 674 -12.49 20.32 -19.54
N GLY A 675 -11.77 20.42 -20.65
CA GLY A 675 -10.73 21.45 -20.85
C GLY A 675 -11.28 22.87 -20.90
N ALA A 676 -12.49 23.05 -21.44
CA ALA A 676 -13.19 24.33 -21.42
C ALA A 676 -13.75 24.70 -20.03
N GLU A 677 -14.11 23.70 -19.23
CA GLU A 677 -14.54 23.90 -17.84
C GLU A 677 -13.37 24.33 -16.95
N ASP A 678 -12.19 23.71 -17.13
CA ASP A 678 -10.98 24.08 -16.37
C ASP A 678 -10.48 25.50 -16.72
N GLN A 679 -10.56 25.91 -17.98
CA GLN A 679 -10.24 27.27 -18.40
C GLN A 679 -11.21 28.30 -17.78
N ILE A 680 -12.52 28.03 -17.83
CA ILE A 680 -13.54 28.89 -17.22
C ILE A 680 -13.37 28.93 -15.70
N PHE A 681 -13.05 27.83 -15.08
CA PHE A 681 -12.77 27.77 -13.65
C PHE A 681 -11.57 28.64 -13.26
N SER A 682 -10.49 28.59 -14.06
CA SER A 682 -9.30 29.43 -13.89
C SER A 682 -9.64 30.91 -14.02
N ASP A 683 -10.43 31.27 -15.03
CA ASP A 683 -10.87 32.65 -15.28
C ASP A 683 -11.79 33.18 -14.16
N LEU A 684 -12.67 32.31 -13.63
CA LEU A 684 -13.50 32.64 -12.47
C LEU A 684 -12.70 32.84 -11.19
N LYS A 685 -11.59 32.08 -10.99
CA LYS A 685 -10.64 32.32 -9.89
C LYS A 685 -10.00 33.71 -10.00
N ALA A 686 -9.53 34.09 -11.17
CA ALA A 686 -8.95 35.41 -11.42
C ALA A 686 -9.98 36.53 -11.16
N TRP A 687 -11.21 36.39 -11.64
CA TRP A 687 -12.32 37.28 -11.39
C TRP A 687 -12.65 37.43 -9.90
N ARG A 688 -12.67 36.29 -9.16
CA ARG A 688 -12.92 36.28 -7.70
C ARG A 688 -11.86 37.07 -6.94
N ILE A 689 -10.58 36.91 -7.28
CA ILE A 689 -9.46 37.67 -6.66
C ILE A 689 -9.62 39.15 -6.90
N GLU A 690 -9.95 39.57 -8.13
CA GLU A 690 -10.20 40.98 -8.47
C GLU A 690 -11.35 41.57 -7.64
N LYS A 691 -12.45 40.82 -7.48
CA LYS A 691 -13.63 41.27 -6.72
C LYS A 691 -13.43 41.23 -5.22
N ALA A 692 -12.49 40.48 -4.71
CA ALA A 692 -12.20 40.39 -3.28
C ALA A 692 -11.61 41.70 -2.69
N ALA A 693 -11.03 42.57 -3.53
CA ALA A 693 -10.56 43.88 -3.14
C ALA A 693 -9.71 43.90 -1.85
N GLY A 694 -8.76 42.92 -1.74
CA GLY A 694 -7.88 42.80 -0.58
C GLY A 694 -8.42 41.96 0.59
N LYS A 695 -9.64 41.43 0.51
CA LYS A 695 -10.17 40.43 1.46
C LYS A 695 -9.85 39.04 0.98
N PRO A 696 -9.84 38.02 1.86
CA PRO A 696 -9.63 36.64 1.44
C PRO A 696 -10.66 36.25 0.38
N ALA A 697 -10.19 35.75 -0.77
CA ALA A 697 -11.01 35.50 -1.97
C ALA A 697 -12.17 34.50 -1.71
N PHE A 698 -11.98 33.53 -0.83
CA PHE A 698 -13.00 32.55 -0.45
C PHE A 698 -14.23 33.15 0.26
N THR A 699 -14.13 34.40 0.79
CA THR A 699 -15.26 35.07 1.42
C THR A 699 -16.34 35.46 0.41
N ILE A 700 -16.00 35.57 -0.88
CA ILE A 700 -16.95 35.80 -1.97
C ILE A 700 -17.58 34.46 -2.39
N PHE A 701 -16.79 33.52 -2.89
CA PHE A 701 -17.20 32.20 -3.28
C PHE A 701 -16.08 31.18 -2.98
N ASN A 702 -16.44 29.97 -2.55
CA ASN A 702 -15.50 28.85 -2.44
C ASN A 702 -15.22 28.23 -3.83
N ASP A 703 -14.19 27.39 -3.94
CA ASP A 703 -13.80 26.76 -5.19
C ASP A 703 -14.87 25.80 -5.73
N GLU A 704 -15.67 25.19 -4.85
CA GLU A 704 -16.76 24.32 -5.21
C GLU A 704 -17.90 25.09 -5.93
N THR A 705 -18.22 26.31 -5.45
CA THR A 705 -19.14 27.22 -6.14
C THR A 705 -18.61 27.63 -7.51
N LEU A 706 -17.32 27.92 -7.64
CA LEU A 706 -16.71 28.30 -8.93
C LEU A 706 -16.69 27.13 -9.92
N ARG A 707 -16.50 25.92 -9.46
CA ARG A 707 -16.58 24.70 -10.31
C ARG A 707 -18.02 24.45 -10.78
N ASP A 708 -18.99 24.61 -9.89
CA ASP A 708 -20.41 24.46 -10.27
C ASP A 708 -20.84 25.56 -11.25
N LEU A 709 -20.32 26.78 -11.09
CA LEU A 709 -20.48 27.89 -12.06
C LEU A 709 -19.87 27.54 -13.43
N ALA A 710 -18.63 27.04 -13.45
CA ALA A 710 -17.94 26.68 -14.70
C ALA A 710 -18.68 25.56 -15.45
N LYS A 711 -19.28 24.65 -14.71
CA LYS A 711 -20.05 23.52 -15.25
C LYS A 711 -21.43 23.94 -15.76
N LYS A 712 -22.18 24.72 -14.96
CA LYS A 712 -23.58 25.09 -15.26
C LYS A 712 -23.70 26.26 -16.22
N ARG A 713 -22.74 27.19 -16.26
CA ARG A 713 -22.68 28.37 -17.13
C ARG A 713 -24.03 29.13 -17.20
N PRO A 714 -24.52 29.62 -16.07
CA PRO A 714 -25.87 30.21 -16.00
C PRO A 714 -26.03 31.41 -16.92
N GLU A 715 -27.09 31.44 -17.71
CA GLU A 715 -27.41 32.52 -18.64
C GLU A 715 -28.39 33.54 -18.03
N ASN A 716 -29.13 33.17 -16.98
CA ASN A 716 -30.10 33.99 -16.30
C ASN A 716 -30.04 33.85 -14.78
N LEU A 717 -30.83 34.71 -14.08
CA LEU A 717 -30.80 34.80 -12.62
C LEU A 717 -31.34 33.50 -11.94
N ASP A 718 -32.31 32.85 -12.54
CA ASP A 718 -32.91 31.61 -11.99
C ASP A 718 -31.93 30.44 -12.07
N GLU A 719 -31.21 30.35 -13.16
CA GLU A 719 -30.14 29.36 -13.32
C GLU A 719 -28.96 29.64 -12.38
N LEU A 720 -28.60 30.94 -12.19
CA LEU A 720 -27.57 31.35 -11.27
C LEU A 720 -27.92 30.97 -9.81
N LEU A 721 -29.17 31.09 -9.43
CA LEU A 721 -29.65 30.68 -8.09
C LEU A 721 -29.65 29.12 -7.90
N SER A 722 -29.59 28.37 -8.97
CA SER A 722 -29.46 26.88 -8.93
C SER A 722 -28.02 26.42 -8.67
N VAL A 723 -27.04 27.35 -8.72
CA VAL A 723 -25.62 27.05 -8.51
C VAL A 723 -25.35 26.88 -7.01
N TYR A 724 -24.61 25.82 -6.68
CA TYR A 724 -24.21 25.54 -5.30
C TYR A 724 -23.50 26.73 -4.66
N GLY A 725 -23.92 27.16 -3.47
CA GLY A 725 -23.31 28.26 -2.71
C GLY A 725 -23.68 29.68 -3.18
N ILE A 726 -24.60 29.84 -4.15
CA ILE A 726 -25.16 31.11 -4.57
C ILE A 726 -26.61 31.25 -4.06
N GLY A 727 -26.75 31.97 -2.97
CA GLY A 727 -28.07 32.33 -2.45
C GLY A 727 -28.50 33.73 -2.92
N PRO A 728 -29.76 34.18 -2.58
CA PRO A 728 -30.31 35.46 -3.02
C PRO A 728 -29.44 36.66 -2.70
N ALA A 729 -28.74 36.66 -1.58
CA ALA A 729 -27.84 37.77 -1.19
C ALA A 729 -26.63 37.85 -2.15
N LYS A 730 -25.95 36.77 -2.40
CA LYS A 730 -24.80 36.70 -3.32
C LYS A 730 -25.17 36.93 -4.78
N ALA A 731 -26.35 36.45 -5.19
CA ALA A 731 -26.90 36.72 -6.50
C ALA A 731 -27.22 38.21 -6.70
N LYS A 732 -27.65 38.91 -5.65
CA LYS A 732 -27.86 40.35 -5.67
C LYS A 732 -26.54 41.11 -5.80
N ASP A 733 -25.51 40.71 -5.07
CA ASP A 733 -24.23 41.40 -5.00
C ASP A 733 -23.33 41.16 -6.23
N PHE A 734 -23.33 39.90 -6.75
CA PHE A 734 -22.40 39.46 -7.81
C PHE A 734 -23.08 38.93 -9.06
N GLY A 735 -24.43 38.76 -9.04
CA GLY A 735 -25.15 38.07 -10.11
C GLY A 735 -25.02 38.71 -11.48
N GLN A 736 -25.10 40.04 -11.55
CA GLN A 736 -24.95 40.75 -12.83
C GLN A 736 -23.54 40.65 -13.42
N ASP A 737 -22.54 40.64 -12.56
CA ASP A 737 -21.15 40.48 -13.01
C ASP A 737 -20.85 39.05 -13.48
N LEU A 738 -21.39 38.04 -12.80
CA LEU A 738 -21.30 36.66 -13.20
C LEU A 738 -22.04 36.35 -14.51
N LEU A 739 -23.26 36.85 -14.68
CA LEU A 739 -24.00 36.70 -15.93
C LEU A 739 -23.31 37.41 -17.10
N LYS A 740 -22.67 38.57 -16.89
CA LYS A 740 -21.85 39.22 -17.92
C LYS A 740 -20.57 38.46 -18.24
N PHE A 741 -20.05 37.70 -17.28
CA PHE A 741 -18.87 36.85 -17.49
C PHE A 741 -19.18 35.69 -18.45
N PHE A 742 -20.37 35.09 -18.35
CA PHE A 742 -20.78 33.96 -19.21
C PHE A 742 -21.40 34.42 -20.56
N ASN A 743 -21.89 35.64 -20.66
CA ASN A 743 -22.50 36.18 -21.88
C ASN A 743 -21.52 36.98 -22.78
N LYS A 744 -20.19 36.81 -22.48
CA LYS A 744 -19.11 37.27 -23.37
C LYS A 744 -18.73 36.16 -24.34
#